data_17476ae598d27979e8f65d5d11e12eb2
#
_entry.id   17476ae598d27979e8f65d5d11e12eb2
#
_cell.length_a   1.000
_cell.length_b   1.000
_cell.length_c   1.000
_cell.angle_alpha   90.00
_cell.angle_beta   90.00
_cell.angle_gamma   90.00
#
_symmetry.space_group_name_H-M   'P 1'
#
loop_
_entity.id
_entity.type
_entity.pdbx_description
1 polymer ?
#
loop_
_entity_poly.entity_id
_entity_poly.type
_entity_poly.pdbx_seq_one_letter_code
_entity_poly.pdbx_strand_id
1 'polypeptide(L)'
;MAVADATTGVIEIPGRQEPQETQPAAEKTGLSTDETKNVKGGIPDSPEIKTAPPAYGDGSSQHKDSDDEDAIIVTGTDAATHLLPLRDDGDPALTFRSLFLATCLSAFQACMYQIYTFKPTLITIQGTFIVLIAYFVGKAWAAVLPRGDRLAARWREQGGQGKLPTWISIATFLNPGPWNLKEHAICAITATSASNAAASVLVFAAQDLFYDLPISATTVILAVISIGLFGYGICGIMRPIAVWHVDAVYWSTLPTVKTLQGLHWQQVKNSKPLRWFWYCFVGMFFYEFFPAYIWPWLNAVSIPCLAAMHATGEKAAILTNLFGGSLNNEGLGLFSVSFDWQYITSFNTSLPLPLQAHAALGYLICYAAMLGIYYTNAWGAKSQPFMSTRLRSEDGTSYPVEKVFAGGVLDKEALARYGLPRLSGSFAYSLLMANAAIGALIVHCVLFWGKDVVRAYKSARAGRHDDRHHAHMTKHYKETPWWWYIILLVISFVLGLIVVTTQNITMPAWAYIVSLLLGIFIAPLSTLLYSRYGNGIATNNLSKMLAGLILPERPIGNMYFAAWSHNVISNAVNLSMDLKMGEYLKIPPRVMFLTQVYGTVLGGFVNYGVMISIVGSNRDLLANTDGNSSWSGATIQSYNTNATSWALAGYLYKAGGRYAMVPIGMAIGAGCVVVHRIVAWLFPNFRIRSFSIYDINMPQFLQYAGYIPYNASQTCVLLSQVVAGFFVQFYLRNRRPRIFKDYSYLITGAFDGASLFALFILSFAVFGAGGPSRPFPKWWGNNADGYYDLCPVADS
;
A
#
# COMPACT_ATOMS: atom_id res chain seq x y z
N MET A 1 22.40 9.02 0.10
CA MET A 1 22.50 9.17 -1.37
C MET A 1 21.83 10.46 -1.74
N ALA A 2 22.58 11.41 -2.28
CA ALA A 2 22.02 12.71 -2.64
C ALA A 2 21.05 12.56 -3.81
N VAL A 3 19.81 12.95 -3.61
CA VAL A 3 18.75 12.91 -4.64
C VAL A 3 19.06 13.85 -5.81
N ALA A 4 19.99 14.80 -5.61
CA ALA A 4 20.41 15.74 -6.63
C ALA A 4 21.33 15.13 -7.71
N ASP A 5 22.05 14.06 -7.42
CA ASP A 5 23.01 13.45 -8.34
C ASP A 5 22.54 12.07 -8.88
N ALA A 6 21.33 11.63 -8.57
CA ALA A 6 20.78 10.38 -9.04
C ALA A 6 20.53 10.32 -10.57
N THR A 7 20.91 11.37 -11.30
CA THR A 7 20.78 11.42 -12.77
C THR A 7 22.06 11.02 -13.52
N THR A 8 23.18 10.90 -12.81
CA THR A 8 24.43 10.37 -13.36
C THR A 8 24.92 9.29 -12.43
N GLY A 9 24.59 8.06 -12.63
CA GLY A 9 24.91 6.91 -11.77
C GLY A 9 26.40 6.60 -11.63
N VAL A 10 27.23 7.61 -11.40
CA VAL A 10 28.68 7.47 -11.19
C VAL A 10 29.00 7.98 -9.80
N ILE A 11 29.20 7.06 -8.88
CA ILE A 11 29.90 7.32 -7.62
C ILE A 11 31.39 7.31 -7.97
N GLU A 12 32.05 8.45 -7.94
CA GLU A 12 33.51 8.52 -7.99
C GLU A 12 34.11 7.79 -6.78
N ILE A 13 34.77 6.69 -7.05
CA ILE A 13 35.65 6.01 -6.10
C ILE A 13 37.02 6.67 -6.26
N PRO A 14 37.62 7.29 -5.24
CA PRO A 14 38.94 7.86 -5.33
C PRO A 14 39.98 6.74 -5.51
N GLY A 15 40.68 6.70 -6.64
CA GLY A 15 41.88 5.91 -6.78
C GLY A 15 41.98 4.97 -8.00
N ARG A 16 41.35 5.29 -9.13
CA ARG A 16 41.70 4.60 -10.37
C ARG A 16 42.13 5.60 -11.41
N GLN A 17 43.46 5.58 -11.76
CA GLN A 17 44.02 6.32 -12.87
C GLN A 17 43.44 5.80 -14.18
N GLU A 18 42.97 6.73 -15.02
CA GLU A 18 42.54 6.46 -16.39
C GLU A 18 43.76 6.09 -17.28
N PRO A 19 43.59 5.13 -18.19
CA PRO A 19 44.59 4.94 -19.28
C PRO A 19 44.37 6.02 -20.36
N GLN A 20 45.40 6.72 -20.76
CA GLN A 20 45.44 7.63 -21.86
C GLN A 20 45.00 6.96 -23.17
N GLU A 21 43.98 7.53 -23.82
CA GLU A 21 43.63 7.26 -25.21
C GLU A 21 44.65 7.91 -26.14
N THR A 22 45.40 7.12 -26.90
CA THR A 22 46.16 7.56 -28.05
C THR A 22 45.24 7.65 -29.27
N GLN A 23 45.14 8.85 -29.83
CA GLN A 23 44.53 9.12 -31.15
C GLN A 23 45.35 8.52 -32.29
N PRO A 24 44.74 7.91 -33.33
CA PRO A 24 45.41 7.70 -34.62
C PRO A 24 45.05 8.84 -35.59
N ALA A 25 46.05 9.26 -36.31
CA ALA A 25 46.10 10.33 -37.26
C ALA A 25 45.25 10.07 -38.53
N ALA A 26 44.78 11.18 -39.10
CA ALA A 26 44.09 11.25 -40.37
C ALA A 26 45.02 10.98 -41.58
N GLU A 27 44.59 10.20 -42.50
CA GLU A 27 45.16 10.15 -43.87
C GLU A 27 44.04 10.34 -44.92
N LYS A 28 44.25 11.37 -45.79
CA LYS A 28 43.41 11.76 -46.91
C LYS A 28 43.79 11.01 -48.16
N THR A 29 42.85 10.53 -48.96
CA THR A 29 42.81 10.44 -50.42
C THR A 29 41.44 9.98 -50.81
N GLY A 30 40.66 10.50 -51.70
CA GLY A 30 40.79 11.32 -52.85
C GLY A 30 40.01 10.68 -54.00
N LEU A 31 38.90 11.32 -54.52
CA LEU A 31 38.25 11.17 -55.83
C LEU A 31 37.63 9.79 -56.19
N SER A 32 36.44 9.72 -56.84
CA SER A 32 35.74 10.47 -57.87
C SER A 32 34.33 9.96 -58.15
N THR A 33 33.46 10.87 -58.43
CA THR A 33 32.25 10.97 -59.31
C THR A 33 31.71 9.78 -60.11
N ASP A 34 30.36 9.84 -60.20
CA ASP A 34 29.42 9.44 -61.27
C ASP A 34 28.79 8.04 -61.16
N GLU A 35 27.52 7.87 -61.33
CA GLU A 35 26.47 8.29 -62.23
C GLU A 35 25.09 7.70 -61.80
N THR A 36 24.09 8.48 -62.03
CA THR A 36 22.65 8.16 -62.04
C THR A 36 22.28 7.04 -63.04
N LYS A 37 21.33 6.19 -62.66
CA LYS A 37 20.20 5.78 -63.56
C LYS A 37 19.03 5.13 -62.85
N ASN A 38 17.85 5.68 -63.10
CA ASN A 38 16.51 5.16 -62.93
C ASN A 38 16.29 3.78 -63.56
N VAL A 39 15.52 2.89 -62.90
CA VAL A 39 14.54 2.02 -63.57
C VAL A 39 13.36 1.72 -62.61
N LYS A 40 12.15 1.94 -63.12
CA LYS A 40 10.84 1.51 -62.61
C LYS A 40 10.65 0.01 -62.68
N GLY A 41 9.86 -0.56 -61.74
CA GLY A 41 8.98 -1.67 -62.13
C GLY A 41 8.94 -2.82 -61.10
N GLY A 42 7.72 -3.15 -60.66
CA GLY A 42 7.36 -4.51 -60.32
C GLY A 42 7.20 -4.82 -58.81
N ILE A 43 5.95 -4.90 -58.40
CA ILE A 43 5.49 -5.60 -57.21
C ILE A 43 5.68 -7.10 -57.48
N PRO A 44 6.29 -7.84 -56.55
CA PRO A 44 5.88 -9.21 -56.35
C PRO A 44 5.57 -9.55 -54.90
N ASP A 45 4.68 -10.46 -54.80
CA ASP A 45 4.03 -11.19 -53.73
C ASP A 45 4.78 -11.42 -52.38
N SER A 46 3.96 -11.54 -51.36
CA SER A 46 4.25 -11.89 -49.98
C SER A 46 5.09 -13.16 -49.82
N PRO A 47 6.11 -13.17 -48.99
CA PRO A 47 6.67 -14.43 -48.50
C PRO A 47 6.03 -14.87 -47.19
N GLU A 48 5.73 -16.14 -47.17
CA GLU A 48 5.27 -16.96 -46.04
C GLU A 48 5.99 -16.68 -44.71
N ILE A 49 5.17 -16.58 -43.67
CA ILE A 49 5.61 -16.54 -42.27
C ILE A 49 6.19 -17.92 -41.91
N LYS A 50 7.49 -18.06 -41.93
CA LYS A 50 8.18 -19.14 -41.20
C LYS A 50 8.22 -18.83 -39.71
N THR A 51 7.38 -19.54 -38.98
CA THR A 51 7.38 -19.61 -37.55
C THR A 51 8.57 -20.42 -37.04
N ALA A 52 9.60 -19.75 -36.52
CA ALA A 52 10.49 -20.25 -35.47
C ALA A 52 11.07 -19.06 -34.72
N PRO A 53 10.93 -18.98 -33.39
CA PRO A 53 11.60 -17.93 -32.65
C PRO A 53 13.11 -18.18 -32.66
N PRO A 54 13.96 -17.15 -32.82
CA PRO A 54 15.39 -17.33 -32.71
C PRO A 54 15.73 -17.67 -31.26
N ALA A 55 16.35 -18.81 -31.07
CA ALA A 55 17.06 -19.12 -29.86
C ALA A 55 18.11 -18.03 -29.62
N TYR A 56 17.99 -17.28 -28.56
CA TYR A 56 19.04 -16.41 -28.07
C TYR A 56 20.20 -17.30 -27.64
N GLY A 57 21.23 -17.35 -28.48
CA GLY A 57 22.51 -17.94 -28.15
C GLY A 57 23.13 -17.17 -27.00
N ASP A 58 23.26 -17.85 -25.88
CA ASP A 58 24.04 -17.44 -24.71
C ASP A 58 25.51 -17.61 -25.08
N GLY A 59 26.06 -16.59 -25.69
CA GLY A 59 27.46 -16.51 -26.04
C GLY A 59 28.13 -15.35 -25.34
N SER A 60 28.93 -15.68 -24.35
CA SER A 60 29.95 -14.86 -23.72
C SER A 60 29.70 -14.35 -22.33
N SER A 61 30.53 -14.81 -21.48
CA SER A 61 31.21 -14.20 -20.34
C SER A 61 31.02 -14.88 -19.00
N GLN A 62 31.78 -15.93 -18.79
CA GLN A 62 32.02 -16.54 -17.47
C GLN A 62 32.77 -15.61 -16.49
N HIS A 63 33.16 -14.41 -16.89
CA HIS A 63 33.90 -13.45 -16.04
C HIS A 63 33.04 -12.28 -15.50
N LYS A 64 31.78 -12.11 -15.92
CA LYS A 64 30.89 -11.07 -15.40
C LYS A 64 29.98 -11.53 -14.25
N ASP A 65 29.81 -12.82 -14.04
CA ASP A 65 28.85 -13.38 -13.07
C ASP A 65 29.30 -13.21 -11.61
N SER A 66 30.61 -13.07 -11.32
CA SER A 66 31.10 -12.93 -9.94
C SER A 66 30.85 -11.55 -9.34
N ASP A 67 30.94 -10.49 -10.15
CA ASP A 67 30.73 -9.11 -9.69
C ASP A 67 29.24 -8.79 -9.51
N ASP A 68 28.38 -9.49 -10.24
CA ASP A 68 26.93 -9.35 -10.18
C ASP A 68 26.32 -10.03 -8.93
N GLU A 69 26.95 -11.09 -8.43
CA GLU A 69 26.45 -11.82 -7.25
C GLU A 69 26.58 -11.03 -5.94
N ASP A 70 27.60 -10.19 -5.81
CA ASP A 70 27.91 -9.42 -4.60
C ASP A 70 27.44 -7.95 -4.65
N ALA A 71 26.70 -7.57 -5.69
CA ALA A 71 26.17 -6.22 -5.84
C ALA A 71 25.19 -5.84 -4.70
N ILE A 72 25.47 -4.73 -4.03
CA ILE A 72 24.62 -4.18 -2.97
C ILE A 72 23.54 -3.32 -3.59
N ILE A 73 22.29 -3.68 -3.38
CA ILE A 73 21.12 -2.97 -3.95
C ILE A 73 20.78 -1.76 -3.07
N VAL A 74 20.97 -0.56 -3.59
CA VAL A 74 20.70 0.70 -2.88
C VAL A 74 19.73 1.57 -3.65
N THR A 75 19.88 1.65 -4.97
CA THR A 75 19.12 2.54 -5.85
C THR A 75 18.06 1.79 -6.65
N GLY A 76 17.17 2.54 -7.30
CA GLY A 76 16.21 1.98 -8.26
C GLY A 76 16.91 1.33 -9.45
N THR A 77 18.02 1.91 -9.91
CA THR A 77 18.84 1.32 -10.99
C THR A 77 19.42 -0.01 -10.56
N ASP A 78 19.96 -0.13 -9.32
CA ASP A 78 20.48 -1.39 -8.80
C ASP A 78 19.37 -2.45 -8.72
N ALA A 79 18.17 -2.07 -8.22
CA ALA A 79 17.04 -2.97 -8.14
C ALA A 79 16.60 -3.45 -9.53
N ALA A 80 16.53 -2.56 -10.51
CA ALA A 80 16.18 -2.90 -11.88
C ALA A 80 17.25 -3.78 -12.55
N THR A 81 18.54 -3.57 -12.24
CA THR A 81 19.65 -4.25 -12.90
C THR A 81 20.00 -5.59 -12.26
N HIS A 82 20.07 -5.64 -10.93
CA HIS A 82 20.62 -6.81 -10.22
C HIS A 82 19.56 -7.63 -9.48
N LEU A 83 18.42 -7.03 -9.11
CA LEU A 83 17.38 -7.73 -8.37
C LEU A 83 16.32 -8.36 -9.27
N LEU A 84 15.89 -7.67 -10.31
CA LEU A 84 14.75 -8.07 -11.14
C LEU A 84 15.23 -8.54 -12.53
N PRO A 85 15.00 -9.79 -12.92
CA PRO A 85 15.38 -10.29 -14.24
C PRO A 85 14.54 -9.66 -15.35
N LEU A 86 15.16 -9.46 -16.52
CA LEU A 86 14.52 -8.95 -17.72
C LEU A 86 13.85 -10.05 -18.57
N ARG A 87 13.61 -11.19 -17.98
CA ARG A 87 13.01 -12.34 -18.67
C ARG A 87 11.58 -12.09 -19.06
N ASP A 88 11.24 -12.45 -20.29
CA ASP A 88 9.88 -12.43 -20.85
C ASP A 88 9.70 -13.71 -21.69
N ASP A 89 8.83 -14.60 -21.23
CA ASP A 89 8.59 -15.89 -21.89
C ASP A 89 7.56 -15.77 -23.04
N GLY A 90 7.01 -14.57 -23.32
CA GLY A 90 6.04 -14.33 -24.38
C GLY A 90 4.66 -14.97 -24.17
N ASP A 91 4.40 -15.50 -22.96
CA ASP A 91 3.15 -16.18 -22.61
C ASP A 91 1.92 -15.26 -22.73
N PRO A 92 0.74 -15.81 -23.06
CA PRO A 92 -0.50 -15.06 -23.05
C PRO A 92 -0.87 -14.64 -21.62
N ALA A 93 -1.25 -13.37 -21.45
CA ALA A 93 -1.67 -12.85 -20.16
C ALA A 93 -3.18 -13.00 -19.92
N LEU A 94 -3.99 -12.73 -20.95
CA LEU A 94 -5.45 -12.79 -20.85
C LEU A 94 -5.97 -14.02 -21.60
N THR A 95 -6.48 -14.98 -20.85
CA THR A 95 -7.15 -16.20 -21.33
C THR A 95 -8.51 -16.33 -20.63
N PHE A 96 -9.39 -17.20 -21.11
CA PHE A 96 -10.65 -17.49 -20.42
C PHE A 96 -10.38 -17.93 -18.96
N ARG A 97 -9.41 -18.81 -18.79
CA ARG A 97 -9.00 -19.32 -17.46
C ARG A 97 -8.54 -18.19 -16.54
N SER A 98 -7.66 -17.31 -17.02
CA SER A 98 -7.17 -16.19 -16.20
C SER A 98 -8.27 -15.21 -15.83
N LEU A 99 -9.21 -14.92 -16.75
CA LEU A 99 -10.32 -14.02 -16.46
C LEU A 99 -11.33 -14.64 -15.48
N PHE A 100 -11.68 -15.90 -15.66
CA PHE A 100 -12.59 -16.61 -14.75
C PHE A 100 -12.02 -16.70 -13.34
N LEU A 101 -10.75 -17.13 -13.20
CA LEU A 101 -10.10 -17.21 -11.90
C LEU A 101 -9.88 -15.81 -11.29
N ALA A 102 -9.55 -14.81 -12.09
CA ALA A 102 -9.46 -13.42 -11.62
C ALA A 102 -10.80 -12.94 -11.05
N THR A 103 -11.93 -13.26 -11.70
CA THR A 103 -13.26 -12.90 -11.19
C THR A 103 -13.56 -13.56 -9.84
N CYS A 104 -13.37 -14.87 -9.75
CA CYS A 104 -13.61 -15.61 -8.50
C CYS A 104 -12.70 -15.14 -7.35
N LEU A 105 -11.42 -14.95 -7.64
CA LEU A 105 -10.44 -14.51 -6.65
C LEU A 105 -10.61 -13.05 -6.25
N SER A 106 -11.06 -12.19 -7.18
CA SER A 106 -11.43 -10.81 -6.87
C SER A 106 -12.60 -10.72 -5.92
N ALA A 107 -13.65 -11.50 -6.18
CA ALA A 107 -14.79 -11.58 -5.28
C ALA A 107 -14.38 -12.13 -3.89
N PHE A 108 -13.55 -13.17 -3.87
CA PHE A 108 -13.04 -13.75 -2.63
C PHE A 108 -12.20 -12.73 -1.83
N GLN A 109 -11.24 -12.06 -2.46
CA GLN A 109 -10.38 -11.09 -1.78
C GLN A 109 -11.16 -9.88 -1.28
N ALA A 110 -12.09 -9.34 -2.09
CA ALA A 110 -12.96 -8.24 -1.70
C ALA A 110 -13.84 -8.62 -0.48
N CYS A 111 -14.43 -9.82 -0.49
CA CYS A 111 -15.18 -10.34 0.66
C CYS A 111 -14.32 -10.43 1.91
N MET A 112 -13.14 -11.03 1.80
CA MET A 112 -12.23 -11.20 2.94
C MET A 112 -11.78 -9.85 3.50
N TYR A 113 -11.40 -8.92 2.63
CA TYR A 113 -10.96 -7.58 3.04
C TYR A 113 -12.08 -6.84 3.78
N GLN A 114 -13.31 -6.92 3.24
CA GLN A 114 -14.47 -6.25 3.86
C GLN A 114 -14.82 -6.89 5.21
N ILE A 115 -14.80 -8.23 5.32
CA ILE A 115 -15.03 -8.93 6.59
C ILE A 115 -14.00 -8.52 7.64
N TYR A 116 -12.70 -8.50 7.28
CA TYR A 116 -11.65 -8.13 8.23
C TYR A 116 -11.66 -6.67 8.65
N THR A 117 -12.24 -5.78 7.84
CA THR A 117 -12.45 -4.38 8.21
C THR A 117 -13.38 -4.22 9.43
N PHE A 118 -14.30 -5.16 9.62
CA PHE A 118 -15.25 -5.17 10.74
C PHE A 118 -14.88 -6.14 11.88
N LYS A 119 -13.69 -6.71 11.85
CA LYS A 119 -13.18 -7.56 12.91
C LYS A 119 -12.48 -6.74 14.01
N PRO A 120 -12.53 -7.19 15.28
CA PRO A 120 -11.82 -6.51 16.37
C PRO A 120 -10.30 -6.53 16.17
N THR A 121 -9.76 -7.58 15.56
CA THR A 121 -8.35 -7.69 15.21
C THR A 121 -8.12 -7.19 13.79
N LEU A 122 -7.24 -6.21 13.63
CA LEU A 122 -6.89 -5.67 12.31
C LEU A 122 -5.98 -6.67 11.57
N ILE A 123 -6.54 -7.38 10.59
CA ILE A 123 -5.81 -8.29 9.72
C ILE A 123 -5.56 -7.62 8.38
N THR A 124 -4.31 -7.39 8.04
CA THR A 124 -3.93 -6.80 6.76
C THR A 124 -3.70 -7.89 5.72
N ILE A 125 -4.55 -7.96 4.69
CA ILE A 125 -4.40 -8.94 3.62
C ILE A 125 -3.29 -8.51 2.68
N GLN A 126 -2.16 -9.21 2.74
CA GLN A 126 -1.03 -8.99 1.83
C GLN A 126 -1.29 -9.61 0.45
N GLY A 127 -0.77 -8.97 -0.61
CA GLY A 127 -0.93 -9.48 -1.98
C GLY A 127 -0.37 -10.89 -2.20
N THR A 128 0.63 -11.30 -1.44
CA THR A 128 1.21 -12.65 -1.49
C THR A 128 0.23 -13.77 -1.11
N PHE A 129 -0.76 -13.49 -0.27
CA PHE A 129 -1.79 -14.46 0.09
C PHE A 129 -2.62 -14.88 -1.13
N ILE A 130 -3.16 -13.90 -1.87
CA ILE A 130 -3.96 -14.19 -3.06
C ILE A 130 -3.10 -14.81 -4.18
N VAL A 131 -1.83 -14.43 -4.28
CA VAL A 131 -0.87 -15.05 -5.18
C VAL A 131 -0.77 -16.56 -4.90
N LEU A 132 -0.66 -16.97 -3.65
CA LEU A 132 -0.55 -18.39 -3.34
C LEU A 132 -1.84 -19.17 -3.61
N ILE A 133 -3.01 -18.59 -3.29
CA ILE A 133 -4.28 -19.22 -3.64
C ILE A 133 -4.41 -19.37 -5.16
N ALA A 134 -4.12 -18.30 -5.92
CA ALA A 134 -4.13 -18.32 -7.37
C ALA A 134 -3.18 -19.36 -7.97
N TYR A 135 -2.02 -19.56 -7.33
CA TYR A 135 -1.07 -20.60 -7.75
C TYR A 135 -1.65 -22.01 -7.62
N PHE A 136 -2.21 -22.35 -6.47
CA PHE A 136 -2.77 -23.68 -6.26
C PHE A 136 -4.00 -23.92 -7.14
N VAL A 137 -4.93 -22.97 -7.19
CA VAL A 137 -6.15 -23.10 -7.98
C VAL A 137 -5.83 -23.13 -9.49
N GLY A 138 -4.93 -22.27 -9.96
CA GLY A 138 -4.52 -22.24 -11.37
C GLY A 138 -3.76 -23.51 -11.80
N LYS A 139 -2.90 -24.04 -10.94
CA LYS A 139 -2.25 -25.35 -11.20
C LYS A 139 -3.24 -26.53 -11.16
N ALA A 140 -4.17 -26.53 -10.22
CA ALA A 140 -5.23 -27.53 -10.17
C ALA A 140 -6.07 -27.49 -11.44
N TRP A 141 -6.47 -26.29 -11.91
CA TRP A 141 -7.20 -26.12 -13.17
C TRP A 141 -6.42 -26.68 -14.35
N ALA A 142 -5.13 -26.32 -14.47
CA ALA A 142 -4.28 -26.79 -15.56
C ALA A 142 -4.00 -28.31 -15.53
N ALA A 143 -4.12 -28.95 -14.34
CA ALA A 143 -3.92 -30.38 -14.17
C ALA A 143 -5.20 -31.22 -14.40
N VAL A 144 -6.35 -30.73 -13.94
CA VAL A 144 -7.63 -31.48 -13.97
C VAL A 144 -8.26 -31.42 -15.35
N LEU A 145 -8.27 -30.25 -15.99
CA LEU A 145 -8.90 -30.11 -17.31
C LEU A 145 -7.97 -30.53 -18.44
N PRO A 146 -8.52 -31.12 -19.53
CA PRO A 146 -7.74 -31.52 -20.69
C PRO A 146 -6.97 -30.32 -21.27
N ARG A 147 -5.67 -30.49 -21.47
CA ARG A 147 -4.78 -29.46 -21.99
C ARG A 147 -4.88 -29.36 -23.50
N GLY A 148 -5.31 -28.21 -23.99
CA GLY A 148 -5.50 -27.96 -25.41
C GLY A 148 -4.20 -28.00 -26.21
N ASP A 149 -3.05 -27.52 -25.67
CA ASP A 149 -1.73 -27.60 -26.28
C ASP A 149 -1.32 -29.04 -26.59
N ARG A 150 -1.49 -29.95 -25.61
CA ARG A 150 -1.16 -31.37 -25.76
C ARG A 150 -2.09 -32.05 -26.75
N LEU A 151 -3.40 -31.75 -26.69
CA LEU A 151 -4.36 -32.32 -27.60
C LEU A 151 -4.12 -31.87 -29.05
N ALA A 152 -3.82 -30.58 -29.27
CA ALA A 152 -3.49 -30.03 -30.55
C ALA A 152 -2.18 -30.63 -31.12
N ALA A 153 -1.15 -30.83 -30.28
CA ALA A 153 0.08 -31.48 -30.64
C ALA A 153 -0.16 -32.93 -31.10
N ARG A 154 -0.86 -33.73 -30.29
CA ARG A 154 -1.21 -35.13 -30.64
C ARG A 154 -2.04 -35.22 -31.94
N TRP A 155 -2.99 -34.33 -32.13
CA TRP A 155 -3.79 -34.33 -33.35
C TRP A 155 -2.92 -34.04 -34.59
N ARG A 156 -1.95 -33.13 -34.50
CA ARG A 156 -0.98 -32.86 -35.58
C ARG A 156 -0.04 -34.04 -35.83
N GLU A 157 0.46 -34.68 -34.77
CA GLU A 157 1.30 -35.91 -34.85
C GLU A 157 0.57 -37.07 -35.52
N GLN A 158 -0.76 -37.14 -35.35
CA GLN A 158 -1.62 -38.15 -36.01
C GLN A 158 -1.98 -37.79 -37.47
N GLY A 159 -1.31 -36.82 -38.06
CA GLY A 159 -1.51 -36.41 -39.44
C GLY A 159 -2.66 -35.43 -39.67
N GLY A 160 -3.21 -34.86 -38.62
CA GLY A 160 -4.25 -33.82 -38.73
C GLY A 160 -3.73 -32.55 -39.41
N GLN A 161 -4.38 -32.16 -40.51
CA GLN A 161 -4.04 -30.94 -41.26
C GLN A 161 -5.24 -29.97 -41.28
N GLY A 162 -4.96 -28.66 -41.26
CA GLY A 162 -5.96 -27.62 -41.30
C GLY A 162 -6.46 -27.16 -39.93
N LYS A 163 -7.75 -26.76 -39.87
CA LYS A 163 -8.36 -26.25 -38.64
C LYS A 163 -8.50 -27.33 -37.58
N LEU A 164 -8.18 -27.00 -36.33
CA LEU A 164 -8.37 -27.88 -35.17
C LEU A 164 -9.85 -28.32 -35.06
N PRO A 165 -10.14 -29.57 -34.68
CA PRO A 165 -11.49 -30.01 -34.36
C PRO A 165 -12.11 -29.12 -33.26
N THR A 166 -13.43 -28.92 -33.31
CA THR A 166 -14.14 -28.03 -32.39
C THR A 166 -13.90 -28.36 -30.93
N TRP A 167 -13.87 -29.65 -30.57
CA TRP A 167 -13.62 -30.05 -29.20
C TRP A 167 -12.19 -29.74 -28.68
N ILE A 168 -11.17 -29.83 -29.57
CA ILE A 168 -9.80 -29.41 -29.24
C ILE A 168 -9.74 -27.89 -29.13
N SER A 169 -10.46 -27.14 -29.95
CA SER A 169 -10.57 -25.70 -29.88
C SER A 169 -11.23 -25.26 -28.58
N ILE A 170 -12.28 -25.95 -28.13
CA ILE A 170 -12.91 -25.72 -26.83
C ILE A 170 -11.93 -26.05 -25.68
N ALA A 171 -11.25 -27.17 -25.75
CA ALA A 171 -10.23 -27.52 -24.76
C ALA A 171 -9.11 -26.49 -24.68
N THR A 172 -8.65 -25.96 -25.82
CA THR A 172 -7.64 -24.89 -25.89
C THR A 172 -8.16 -23.57 -25.33
N PHE A 173 -9.43 -23.25 -25.54
CA PHE A 173 -10.06 -22.08 -24.96
C PHE A 173 -10.15 -22.17 -23.43
N LEU A 174 -10.56 -23.32 -22.91
CA LEU A 174 -10.71 -23.55 -21.46
C LEU A 174 -9.38 -23.76 -20.75
N ASN A 175 -8.43 -24.45 -21.37
CA ASN A 175 -7.13 -24.78 -20.79
C ASN A 175 -6.03 -24.76 -21.89
N PRO A 176 -5.49 -23.58 -22.23
CA PRO A 176 -4.56 -23.43 -23.34
C PRO A 176 -3.24 -24.15 -23.14
N GLY A 177 -2.80 -24.33 -21.90
CA GLY A 177 -1.50 -24.94 -21.61
C GLY A 177 -1.13 -24.97 -20.11
N PRO A 178 0.14 -24.98 -19.76
CA PRO A 178 0.57 -24.89 -18.36
C PRO A 178 0.12 -23.55 -17.74
N TRP A 179 -0.05 -23.52 -16.42
CA TRP A 179 -0.32 -22.30 -15.70
C TRP A 179 0.91 -21.40 -15.75
N ASN A 180 0.80 -20.21 -16.37
CA ASN A 180 1.92 -19.32 -16.60
C ASN A 180 1.97 -18.12 -15.66
N LEU A 181 3.10 -17.41 -15.63
CA LEU A 181 3.35 -16.26 -14.77
C LEU A 181 2.36 -15.13 -15.02
N LYS A 182 2.08 -14.80 -16.29
CA LYS A 182 1.26 -13.63 -16.65
C LYS A 182 -0.20 -13.85 -16.29
N GLU A 183 -0.75 -15.04 -16.54
CA GLU A 183 -2.11 -15.40 -16.11
C GLU A 183 -2.24 -15.32 -14.59
N HIS A 184 -1.24 -15.85 -13.88
CA HIS A 184 -1.20 -15.82 -12.42
C HIS A 184 -1.16 -14.39 -11.88
N ALA A 185 -0.30 -13.55 -12.43
CA ALA A 185 -0.17 -12.16 -12.05
C ALA A 185 -1.46 -11.35 -12.31
N ILE A 186 -2.13 -11.60 -13.45
CA ILE A 186 -3.42 -10.98 -13.76
C ILE A 186 -4.46 -11.31 -12.69
N CYS A 187 -4.54 -12.57 -12.25
CA CYS A 187 -5.46 -12.95 -11.18
C CYS A 187 -5.19 -12.17 -9.89
N ALA A 188 -3.92 -12.07 -9.48
CA ALA A 188 -3.54 -11.36 -8.27
C ALA A 188 -3.82 -9.85 -8.36
N ILE A 189 -3.45 -9.21 -9.47
CA ILE A 189 -3.61 -7.76 -9.67
C ILE A 189 -5.09 -7.37 -9.77
N THR A 190 -5.89 -8.17 -10.49
CA THR A 190 -7.34 -7.92 -10.58
C THR A 190 -8.00 -8.02 -9.21
N ALA A 191 -7.61 -9.01 -8.41
CA ALA A 191 -8.12 -9.20 -7.05
C ALA A 191 -7.72 -8.04 -6.12
N THR A 192 -6.49 -7.56 -6.20
CA THR A 192 -6.03 -6.37 -5.45
C THR A 192 -6.83 -5.12 -5.86
N SER A 193 -7.05 -4.92 -7.16
CA SER A 193 -7.85 -3.79 -7.66
C SER A 193 -9.30 -3.83 -7.15
N ALA A 194 -9.91 -5.03 -7.03
CA ALA A 194 -11.24 -5.19 -6.48
C ALA A 194 -11.32 -4.88 -4.98
N SER A 195 -10.31 -5.23 -4.20
CA SER A 195 -10.27 -4.96 -2.76
C SER A 195 -10.04 -3.49 -2.42
N ASN A 196 -9.43 -2.70 -3.30
CA ASN A 196 -9.21 -1.26 -3.11
C ASN A 196 -10.53 -0.47 -2.91
N ALA A 197 -11.64 -0.96 -3.41
CA ALA A 197 -12.96 -0.37 -3.25
C ALA A 197 -13.50 -0.41 -1.80
N ALA A 198 -12.98 -1.31 -0.95
CA ALA A 198 -13.48 -1.53 0.40
C ALA A 198 -13.40 -0.29 1.30
N ALA A 199 -12.31 0.48 1.21
CA ALA A 199 -12.17 1.71 2.00
C ALA A 199 -13.22 2.78 1.64
N SER A 200 -13.68 2.81 0.40
CA SER A 200 -14.67 3.78 -0.07
C SER A 200 -16.07 3.45 0.42
N VAL A 201 -16.35 2.20 0.75
CA VAL A 201 -17.67 1.75 1.24
C VAL A 201 -17.92 2.17 2.69
N LEU A 202 -16.87 2.42 3.49
CA LEU A 202 -16.98 2.79 4.90
C LEU A 202 -17.78 4.07 5.15
N VAL A 203 -17.75 5.01 4.21
CA VAL A 203 -18.55 6.27 4.31
C VAL A 203 -20.04 5.96 4.42
N PHE A 204 -20.52 5.04 3.59
CA PHE A 204 -21.92 4.66 3.52
C PHE A 204 -22.35 3.86 4.74
N ALA A 205 -21.47 2.97 5.22
CA ALA A 205 -21.67 2.25 6.48
C ALA A 205 -21.75 3.22 7.68
N ALA A 206 -20.89 4.24 7.73
CA ALA A 206 -20.91 5.24 8.79
C ALA A 206 -22.17 6.10 8.75
N GLN A 207 -22.64 6.48 7.56
CA GLN A 207 -23.85 7.26 7.38
C GLN A 207 -25.09 6.46 7.83
N ASP A 208 -25.17 5.20 7.49
CA ASP A 208 -26.28 4.33 7.91
C ASP A 208 -26.24 4.06 9.42
N LEU A 209 -25.10 3.70 9.98
CA LEU A 209 -24.96 3.30 11.38
C LEU A 209 -25.13 4.46 12.38
N PHE A 210 -24.57 5.65 12.09
CA PHE A 210 -24.48 6.73 13.08
C PHE A 210 -25.47 7.86 12.85
N TYR A 211 -26.11 7.91 11.68
CA TYR A 211 -27.03 9.02 11.34
C TYR A 211 -28.41 8.53 10.88
N ASP A 212 -28.65 7.20 10.84
CA ASP A 212 -29.91 6.58 10.39
C ASP A 212 -30.37 7.08 9.00
N LEU A 213 -29.42 7.30 8.09
CA LEU A 213 -29.66 7.76 6.73
C LEU A 213 -29.18 6.74 5.70
N PRO A 214 -29.91 5.62 5.51
CA PRO A 214 -29.53 4.59 4.56
C PRO A 214 -29.58 5.10 3.12
N ILE A 215 -28.67 4.62 2.28
CA ILE A 215 -28.55 4.99 0.88
C ILE A 215 -28.83 3.80 -0.03
N SER A 216 -29.43 4.06 -1.19
CA SER A 216 -29.76 3.01 -2.16
C SER A 216 -28.50 2.29 -2.68
N ALA A 217 -28.63 0.99 -2.95
CA ALA A 217 -27.57 0.15 -3.49
C ALA A 217 -26.90 0.75 -4.74
N THR A 218 -27.73 1.24 -5.67
CA THR A 218 -27.27 1.84 -6.92
C THR A 218 -26.36 3.03 -6.67
N THR A 219 -26.76 3.90 -5.73
CA THR A 219 -25.98 5.10 -5.37
C THR A 219 -24.61 4.74 -4.79
N VAL A 220 -24.57 3.78 -3.86
CA VAL A 220 -23.32 3.33 -3.24
C VAL A 220 -22.38 2.74 -4.29
N ILE A 221 -22.89 1.83 -5.12
CA ILE A 221 -22.09 1.19 -6.17
C ILE A 221 -21.54 2.22 -7.16
N LEU A 222 -22.37 3.17 -7.63
CA LEU A 222 -21.92 4.23 -8.55
C LEU A 222 -20.86 5.14 -7.92
N ALA A 223 -21.02 5.50 -6.65
CA ALA A 223 -20.05 6.32 -5.94
C ALA A 223 -18.71 5.59 -5.77
N VAL A 224 -18.72 4.32 -5.38
CA VAL A 224 -17.52 3.52 -5.18
C VAL A 224 -16.77 3.32 -6.51
N ILE A 225 -17.50 3.01 -7.59
CA ILE A 225 -16.93 2.93 -8.95
C ILE A 225 -16.35 4.27 -9.38
N SER A 226 -17.07 5.39 -9.14
CA SER A 226 -16.57 6.74 -9.43
C SER A 226 -15.23 7.02 -8.74
N ILE A 227 -15.12 6.75 -7.44
CA ILE A 227 -13.91 6.99 -6.66
C ILE A 227 -12.73 6.15 -7.21
N GLY A 228 -12.96 4.87 -7.48
CA GLY A 228 -11.93 3.96 -7.98
C GLY A 228 -11.44 4.34 -9.37
N LEU A 229 -12.35 4.54 -10.32
CA LEU A 229 -12.01 4.88 -11.70
C LEU A 229 -11.39 6.27 -11.84
N PHE A 230 -11.78 7.24 -11.01
CA PHE A 230 -11.16 8.56 -11.01
C PHE A 230 -9.70 8.48 -10.57
N GLY A 231 -9.41 7.73 -9.51
CA GLY A 231 -8.04 7.46 -9.08
C GLY A 231 -7.20 6.79 -10.17
N TYR A 232 -7.78 5.84 -10.89
CA TYR A 232 -7.10 5.17 -11.99
C TYR A 232 -6.85 6.10 -13.19
N GLY A 233 -7.79 6.98 -13.50
CA GLY A 233 -7.60 8.01 -14.53
C GLY A 233 -6.44 8.95 -14.21
N ILE A 234 -6.29 9.41 -12.96
CA ILE A 234 -5.15 10.22 -12.50
C ILE A 234 -3.85 9.43 -12.63
N CYS A 235 -3.83 8.17 -12.18
CA CYS A 235 -2.68 7.29 -12.30
C CYS A 235 -2.15 7.24 -13.74
N GLY A 236 -3.02 7.12 -14.72
CA GLY A 236 -2.66 7.07 -16.13
C GLY A 236 -1.91 8.31 -16.63
N ILE A 237 -2.27 9.48 -16.14
CA ILE A 237 -1.60 10.76 -16.47
C ILE A 237 -0.23 10.85 -15.79
N MET A 238 -0.10 10.29 -14.58
CA MET A 238 1.13 10.33 -13.80
C MET A 238 2.18 9.29 -14.20
N ARG A 239 1.87 8.32 -15.07
CA ARG A 239 2.77 7.22 -15.45
C ARG A 239 4.22 7.65 -15.75
N PRO A 240 4.49 8.76 -16.48
CA PRO A 240 5.87 9.17 -16.76
C PRO A 240 6.76 9.37 -15.54
N ILE A 241 6.19 9.80 -14.43
CA ILE A 241 6.92 10.06 -13.17
C ILE A 241 6.72 8.98 -12.12
N ALA A 242 5.58 8.30 -12.16
CA ALA A 242 5.17 7.36 -11.14
C ALA A 242 5.43 5.89 -11.51
N VAL A 243 5.56 5.56 -12.81
CA VAL A 243 5.70 4.18 -13.29
C VAL A 243 6.94 4.01 -14.15
N TRP A 244 7.15 4.87 -15.16
CA TRP A 244 8.21 4.70 -16.16
C TRP A 244 9.61 5.10 -15.68
N HIS A 245 9.69 5.83 -14.57
CA HIS A 245 10.97 6.27 -14.01
C HIS A 245 11.66 5.13 -13.24
N VAL A 246 12.99 5.03 -13.36
CA VAL A 246 13.78 3.98 -12.70
C VAL A 246 13.71 4.04 -11.17
N ASP A 247 13.61 5.25 -10.60
CA ASP A 247 13.49 5.42 -9.14
C ASP A 247 12.11 5.05 -8.58
N ALA A 248 11.10 4.87 -9.45
CA ALA A 248 9.78 4.40 -9.07
C ALA A 248 9.79 2.87 -8.87
N VAL A 249 10.40 2.41 -7.78
CA VAL A 249 10.63 0.98 -7.51
C VAL A 249 9.40 0.30 -6.87
N TYR A 250 8.68 1.02 -6.00
CA TYR A 250 7.62 0.44 -5.14
C TYR A 250 8.13 -0.75 -4.32
N TRP A 251 9.07 -0.50 -3.46
CA TRP A 251 9.78 -1.52 -2.66
C TRP A 251 8.87 -2.52 -1.97
N SER A 252 7.68 -2.09 -1.54
CA SER A 252 6.68 -2.94 -0.89
C SER A 252 6.08 -4.03 -1.80
N THR A 253 6.21 -3.91 -3.13
CA THR A 253 5.70 -4.93 -4.07
C THR A 253 6.70 -6.04 -4.38
N LEU A 254 7.97 -5.82 -4.06
CA LEU A 254 9.04 -6.76 -4.41
C LEU A 254 8.84 -8.17 -3.83
N PRO A 255 8.34 -8.36 -2.60
CA PRO A 255 8.01 -9.69 -2.10
C PRO A 255 7.02 -10.43 -3.00
N THR A 256 5.95 -9.75 -3.44
CA THR A 256 4.94 -10.32 -4.34
C THR A 256 5.53 -10.65 -5.71
N VAL A 257 6.30 -9.73 -6.31
CA VAL A 257 6.97 -9.94 -7.60
C VAL A 257 7.94 -11.11 -7.53
N LYS A 258 8.77 -11.17 -6.49
CA LYS A 258 9.74 -12.26 -6.31
C LYS A 258 9.07 -13.60 -6.05
N THR A 259 7.95 -13.61 -5.32
CA THR A 259 7.15 -14.83 -5.10
C THR A 259 6.59 -15.34 -6.42
N LEU A 260 5.98 -14.48 -7.24
CA LEU A 260 5.48 -14.85 -8.57
C LEU A 260 6.60 -15.39 -9.47
N GLN A 261 7.73 -14.70 -9.54
CA GLN A 261 8.89 -15.14 -10.32
C GLN A 261 9.46 -16.45 -9.79
N GLY A 262 9.60 -16.60 -8.48
CA GLY A 262 10.10 -17.81 -7.84
C GLY A 262 9.23 -19.05 -8.07
N LEU A 263 7.90 -18.86 -8.11
CA LEU A 263 6.95 -19.96 -8.34
C LEU A 263 6.90 -20.44 -9.81
N HIS A 264 7.23 -19.57 -10.78
CA HIS A 264 7.14 -19.89 -12.21
C HIS A 264 8.51 -20.02 -12.89
N TRP A 265 9.48 -19.18 -12.55
CA TRP A 265 10.78 -19.15 -13.19
C TRP A 265 11.82 -20.00 -12.43
N GLN A 266 11.54 -21.27 -12.29
CA GLN A 266 12.50 -22.20 -11.73
C GLN A 266 13.71 -22.30 -12.67
N GLN A 267 14.88 -21.89 -12.20
CA GLN A 267 16.11 -22.24 -12.87
C GLN A 267 16.36 -23.74 -12.64
N VAL A 268 16.44 -24.52 -13.72
CA VAL A 268 16.71 -25.97 -13.69
C VAL A 268 17.97 -26.30 -12.88
N LYS A 269 18.93 -25.36 -12.82
CA LYS A 269 20.20 -25.52 -12.09
C LYS A 269 20.12 -25.17 -10.60
N ASN A 270 19.17 -24.37 -10.15
CA ASN A 270 19.10 -23.97 -8.74
C ASN A 270 17.64 -23.87 -8.22
N SER A 271 17.11 -24.98 -7.75
CA SER A 271 15.80 -25.04 -7.08
C SER A 271 15.86 -24.76 -5.57
N LYS A 272 17.04 -24.40 -5.02
CA LYS A 272 17.23 -24.17 -3.58
C LYS A 272 16.33 -23.06 -3.03
N PRO A 273 16.20 -21.87 -3.67
CA PRO A 273 15.33 -20.80 -3.13
C PRO A 273 13.87 -21.25 -3.00
N LEU A 274 13.32 -21.97 -3.99
CA LEU A 274 11.95 -22.44 -3.95
C LEU A 274 11.74 -23.53 -2.90
N ARG A 275 12.71 -24.41 -2.66
CA ARG A 275 12.64 -25.39 -1.57
C ARG A 275 12.61 -24.70 -0.20
N TRP A 276 13.45 -23.68 0.00
CA TRP A 276 13.43 -22.88 1.22
C TRP A 276 12.12 -22.12 1.39
N PHE A 277 11.56 -21.60 0.30
CA PHE A 277 10.23 -20.99 0.32
C PHE A 277 9.19 -21.95 0.92
N TRP A 278 9.12 -23.19 0.44
CA TRP A 278 8.13 -24.15 0.94
C TRP A 278 8.41 -24.61 2.38
N TYR A 279 9.67 -24.78 2.77
CA TYR A 279 10.00 -25.09 4.16
C TYR A 279 9.60 -23.93 5.09
N CYS A 280 9.90 -22.71 4.71
CA CYS A 280 9.54 -21.52 5.45
C CYS A 280 8.01 -21.31 5.49
N PHE A 281 7.32 -21.59 4.39
CA PHE A 281 5.86 -21.52 4.33
C PHE A 281 5.21 -22.52 5.31
N VAL A 282 5.59 -23.78 5.25
CA VAL A 282 5.04 -24.81 6.14
C VAL A 282 5.38 -24.53 7.60
N GLY A 283 6.62 -24.15 7.89
CA GLY A 283 7.04 -23.79 9.26
C GLY A 283 6.24 -22.63 9.81
N MET A 284 6.08 -21.54 9.02
CA MET A 284 5.33 -20.36 9.42
C MET A 284 3.84 -20.62 9.56
N PHE A 285 3.27 -21.47 8.69
CA PHE A 285 1.86 -21.87 8.78
C PHE A 285 1.51 -22.50 10.14
N PHE A 286 2.34 -23.41 10.62
CA PHE A 286 2.11 -24.01 11.93
C PHE A 286 2.49 -23.06 13.09
N TYR A 287 3.51 -22.23 12.90
CA TYR A 287 3.91 -21.25 13.91
C TYR A 287 2.82 -20.24 14.22
N GLU A 288 2.09 -19.79 13.20
CA GLU A 288 1.07 -18.72 13.34
C GLU A 288 -0.08 -19.12 14.26
N PHE A 289 -0.36 -20.42 14.44
CA PHE A 289 -1.36 -20.87 15.40
C PHE A 289 -1.03 -20.51 16.85
N PHE A 290 0.25 -20.33 17.17
CA PHE A 290 0.67 -19.95 18.50
C PHE A 290 0.32 -18.49 18.82
N PRO A 291 0.86 -17.46 18.15
CA PRO A 291 0.54 -16.09 18.47
C PRO A 291 -0.92 -15.74 18.20
N ALA A 292 -1.54 -16.31 17.17
CA ALA A 292 -2.89 -15.96 16.79
C ALA A 292 -3.98 -16.58 17.68
N TYR A 293 -3.74 -17.77 18.28
CA TYR A 293 -4.81 -18.49 18.96
C TYR A 293 -4.40 -19.15 20.29
N ILE A 294 -3.27 -19.88 20.28
CA ILE A 294 -2.85 -20.66 21.45
C ILE A 294 -2.19 -19.80 22.52
N TRP A 295 -1.31 -18.88 22.09
CA TRP A 295 -0.45 -18.08 22.95
C TRP A 295 -0.42 -16.60 22.57
N PRO A 296 -1.53 -15.89 22.69
CA PRO A 296 -1.63 -14.46 22.33
C PRO A 296 -0.64 -13.52 23.01
N TRP A 297 -0.07 -13.89 24.14
CA TRP A 297 1.01 -13.13 24.80
C TRP A 297 2.22 -12.89 23.87
N LEU A 298 2.47 -13.78 22.90
CA LEU A 298 3.53 -13.59 21.91
C LEU A 298 3.32 -12.36 21.03
N ASN A 299 2.12 -11.83 20.93
CA ASN A 299 1.84 -10.59 20.20
C ASN A 299 2.38 -9.35 20.93
N ALA A 300 2.54 -9.42 22.26
CA ALA A 300 2.92 -8.28 23.07
C ALA A 300 3.74 -8.74 24.28
N VAL A 301 4.93 -9.26 24.03
CA VAL A 301 5.85 -9.68 25.08
C VAL A 301 6.46 -8.45 25.73
N SER A 302 5.93 -8.06 26.89
CA SER A 302 6.42 -6.95 27.71
C SER A 302 6.95 -7.48 29.04
N ILE A 303 8.26 -7.48 29.20
CA ILE A 303 8.90 -7.90 30.47
C ILE A 303 8.55 -6.96 31.63
N PRO A 304 8.51 -5.62 31.47
CA PRO A 304 8.07 -4.73 32.54
C PRO A 304 6.63 -5.00 33.00
N CYS A 305 5.69 -5.23 32.08
CA CYS A 305 4.30 -5.56 32.43
C CYS A 305 4.22 -6.91 33.16
N LEU A 306 4.94 -7.92 32.68
CA LEU A 306 4.99 -9.23 33.34
C LEU A 306 5.53 -9.15 34.77
N ALA A 307 6.58 -8.35 34.99
CA ALA A 307 7.17 -8.18 36.29
C ALA A 307 6.27 -7.41 37.29
N ALA A 308 5.36 -6.58 36.79
CA ALA A 308 4.53 -5.69 37.55
C ALA A 308 3.02 -5.95 37.43
N MET A 309 2.62 -7.16 36.98
CA MET A 309 1.21 -7.51 36.70
C MET A 309 0.26 -7.36 37.92
N HIS A 310 0.79 -7.32 39.13
CA HIS A 310 0.02 -7.13 40.38
C HIS A 310 0.07 -5.69 40.90
N ALA A 311 0.62 -4.73 40.15
CA ALA A 311 0.63 -3.34 40.55
C ALA A 311 -0.81 -2.77 40.52
N THR A 312 -1.10 -1.85 41.42
CA THR A 312 -2.42 -1.21 41.57
C THR A 312 -2.29 0.31 41.67
N GLY A 313 -3.40 1.02 41.44
CA GLY A 313 -3.50 2.47 41.59
C GLY A 313 -2.60 3.23 40.60
N GLU A 314 -2.03 4.36 41.02
CA GLU A 314 -1.22 5.25 40.18
C GLU A 314 0.00 4.54 39.54
N LYS A 315 0.59 3.57 40.25
CA LYS A 315 1.71 2.78 39.72
C LYS A 315 1.26 1.91 38.53
N ALA A 316 0.09 1.31 38.62
CA ALA A 316 -0.50 0.55 37.51
C ALA A 316 -0.72 1.45 36.30
N ALA A 317 -1.33 2.63 36.48
CA ALA A 317 -1.56 3.58 35.40
C ALA A 317 -0.24 4.04 34.72
N ILE A 318 0.80 4.34 35.49
CA ILE A 318 2.12 4.72 34.95
C ILE A 318 2.72 3.56 34.14
N LEU A 319 2.68 2.33 34.67
CA LEU A 319 3.23 1.14 33.99
C LEU A 319 2.49 0.84 32.71
N THR A 320 1.18 0.93 32.72
CA THR A 320 0.35 0.72 31.50
C THR A 320 0.60 1.81 30.47
N ASN A 321 0.68 3.07 30.87
CA ASN A 321 0.99 4.17 29.96
C ASN A 321 2.36 4.02 29.27
N LEU A 322 3.36 3.50 29.98
CA LEU A 322 4.72 3.34 29.44
C LEU A 322 4.90 2.05 28.66
N PHE A 323 4.45 0.92 29.19
CA PHE A 323 4.79 -0.41 28.72
C PHE A 323 3.60 -1.21 28.18
N GLY A 324 2.38 -0.80 28.44
CA GLY A 324 1.18 -1.34 27.83
C GLY A 324 1.05 -0.85 26.39
N GLY A 325 0.21 -1.46 25.60
CA GLY A 325 -0.01 -1.01 24.24
C GLY A 325 -0.67 -2.00 23.30
N SER A 326 -1.03 -3.16 23.82
CA SER A 326 -1.58 -4.21 22.98
C SER A 326 -3.02 -3.96 22.53
N LEU A 327 -3.81 -3.22 23.32
CA LEU A 327 -5.22 -3.01 23.04
C LEU A 327 -5.69 -1.60 23.43
N ASN A 328 -6.66 -1.09 22.66
CA ASN A 328 -7.54 0.04 23.00
C ASN A 328 -6.88 1.31 23.57
N ASN A 329 -5.72 1.72 23.05
CA ASN A 329 -5.07 2.97 23.44
C ASN A 329 -4.53 2.99 24.89
N GLU A 330 -4.00 1.86 25.34
CA GLU A 330 -3.45 1.75 26.70
C GLU A 330 -2.17 2.56 26.89
N GLY A 331 -1.15 2.32 26.09
CA GLY A 331 0.13 2.96 26.30
C GLY A 331 1.10 2.84 25.12
N LEU A 332 2.38 3.16 25.41
CA LEU A 332 3.40 3.30 24.39
C LEU A 332 4.05 1.99 23.96
N GLY A 333 3.81 0.89 24.68
CA GLY A 333 4.44 -0.40 24.40
C GLY A 333 5.97 -0.35 24.42
N LEU A 334 6.59 0.48 25.27
CA LEU A 334 8.04 0.57 25.37
C LEU A 334 8.63 -0.77 25.78
N PHE A 335 9.67 -1.20 25.03
CA PHE A 335 10.32 -2.50 25.19
C PHE A 335 9.42 -3.72 24.96
N SER A 336 8.20 -3.52 24.45
CA SER A 336 7.36 -4.63 24.00
C SER A 336 7.87 -5.18 22.68
N VAL A 337 7.85 -6.51 22.54
CA VAL A 337 8.28 -7.22 21.34
C VAL A 337 7.16 -8.15 20.90
N SER A 338 6.78 -8.06 19.63
CA SER A 338 5.87 -9.00 19.02
C SER A 338 6.64 -10.04 18.22
N PHE A 339 6.26 -11.30 18.38
CA PHE A 339 6.75 -12.43 17.57
C PHE A 339 5.74 -12.85 16.50
N ASP A 340 4.65 -12.13 16.34
CA ASP A 340 3.63 -12.40 15.34
C ASP A 340 4.00 -11.80 13.99
N TRP A 341 4.11 -12.65 12.97
CA TRP A 341 4.48 -12.21 11.63
C TRP A 341 3.39 -11.38 10.95
N GLN A 342 2.12 -11.56 11.32
CA GLN A 342 1.00 -10.77 10.80
C GLN A 342 1.21 -9.26 10.98
N TYR A 343 1.95 -8.84 12.01
CA TYR A 343 2.25 -7.44 12.30
C TYR A 343 3.62 -7.00 11.76
N ILE A 344 4.61 -7.89 11.75
CA ILE A 344 5.96 -7.58 11.23
C ILE A 344 5.91 -7.39 9.72
N THR A 345 5.36 -8.32 8.98
CA THR A 345 5.10 -8.39 7.54
C THR A 345 6.30 -8.17 6.60
N SER A 346 6.19 -8.67 5.39
CA SER A 346 7.15 -8.37 4.32
C SER A 346 7.16 -6.90 3.92
N PHE A 347 6.05 -6.18 4.13
CA PHE A 347 5.98 -4.75 3.89
C PHE A 347 7.07 -3.99 4.64
N ASN A 348 7.13 -4.16 5.97
CA ASN A 348 8.12 -3.47 6.80
C ASN A 348 9.56 -3.88 6.50
N THR A 349 9.81 -5.16 6.20
CA THR A 349 11.16 -5.65 5.89
C THR A 349 11.64 -5.26 4.48
N SER A 350 10.73 -4.91 3.56
CA SER A 350 11.08 -4.48 2.21
C SER A 350 11.40 -2.99 2.08
N LEU A 351 10.95 -2.17 3.03
CA LEU A 351 11.16 -0.72 2.98
C LEU A 351 12.65 -0.37 3.04
N PRO A 352 13.13 0.62 2.26
CA PRO A 352 14.54 0.97 2.21
C PRO A 352 15.09 1.49 3.55
N LEU A 353 16.38 1.27 3.79
CA LEU A 353 17.03 1.62 5.06
C LEU A 353 16.85 3.08 5.51
N PRO A 354 16.89 4.10 4.63
CA PRO A 354 16.61 5.47 5.04
C PRO A 354 15.24 5.63 5.69
N LEU A 355 14.20 4.98 5.14
CA LEU A 355 12.87 5.04 5.71
C LEU A 355 12.79 4.32 7.05
N GLN A 356 13.46 3.17 7.20
CA GLN A 356 13.57 2.47 8.49
C GLN A 356 14.20 3.37 9.57
N ALA A 357 15.26 4.12 9.22
CA ALA A 357 15.90 5.06 10.12
C ALA A 357 14.98 6.22 10.51
N HIS A 358 14.25 6.79 9.53
CA HIS A 358 13.27 7.86 9.80
C HIS A 358 12.13 7.36 10.70
N ALA A 359 11.65 6.13 10.47
CA ALA A 359 10.63 5.53 11.32
C ALA A 359 11.12 5.35 12.76
N ALA A 360 12.29 4.77 12.96
CA ALA A 360 12.85 4.54 14.28
C ALA A 360 13.07 5.85 15.07
N LEU A 361 13.67 6.87 14.43
CA LEU A 361 13.88 8.19 15.04
C LEU A 361 12.55 8.92 15.28
N GLY A 362 11.61 8.82 14.33
CA GLY A 362 10.28 9.39 14.46
C GLY A 362 9.53 8.81 15.66
N TYR A 363 9.56 7.50 15.85
CA TYR A 363 8.94 6.85 17.02
C TYR A 363 9.54 7.32 18.33
N LEU A 364 10.86 7.47 18.43
CA LEU A 364 11.51 7.98 19.66
C LEU A 364 11.04 9.40 20.00
N ILE A 365 10.93 10.27 19.00
CA ILE A 365 10.42 11.63 19.19
C ILE A 365 8.95 11.59 19.60
N CYS A 366 8.15 10.73 18.95
CA CYS A 366 6.74 10.56 19.27
C CYS A 366 6.55 10.12 20.72
N TYR A 367 7.32 9.14 21.19
CA TYR A 367 7.29 8.70 22.59
C TYR A 367 7.60 9.85 23.55
N ALA A 368 8.68 10.59 23.31
CA ALA A 368 9.06 11.71 24.17
C ALA A 368 7.99 12.81 24.19
N ALA A 369 7.42 13.14 23.02
CA ALA A 369 6.38 14.15 22.93
C ALA A 369 5.09 13.75 23.65
N MET A 370 4.65 12.51 23.49
CA MET A 370 3.42 12.01 24.13
C MET A 370 3.54 12.00 25.66
N LEU A 371 4.67 11.51 26.18
CA LEU A 371 4.96 11.55 27.61
C LEU A 371 5.03 12.99 28.13
N GLY A 372 5.73 13.86 27.40
CA GLY A 372 5.80 15.29 27.71
C GLY A 372 4.42 15.93 27.81
N ILE A 373 3.57 15.73 26.81
CA ILE A 373 2.22 16.29 26.75
C ILE A 373 1.35 15.78 27.91
N TYR A 374 1.36 14.48 28.17
CA TYR A 374 0.52 13.90 29.20
C TYR A 374 0.96 14.34 30.59
N TYR A 375 2.23 14.14 30.95
CA TYR A 375 2.70 14.42 32.31
C TYR A 375 2.81 15.90 32.66
N THR A 376 2.99 16.78 31.67
CA THR A 376 2.88 18.24 31.85
C THR A 376 1.45 18.75 31.83
N ASN A 377 0.47 17.88 31.58
CA ASN A 377 -0.94 18.25 31.42
C ASN A 377 -1.19 19.26 30.28
N ALA A 378 -0.37 19.25 29.25
CA ALA A 378 -0.59 20.10 28.08
C ALA A 378 -1.95 19.75 27.42
N TRP A 379 -2.68 20.77 26.97
CA TRP A 379 -4.06 20.64 26.46
C TRP A 379 -5.06 19.99 27.44
N GLY A 380 -4.75 19.91 28.72
CA GLY A 380 -5.57 19.22 29.72
C GLY A 380 -5.54 17.70 29.56
N ALA A 381 -4.38 17.14 29.15
CA ALA A 381 -4.24 15.74 28.80
C ALA A 381 -4.56 14.76 29.95
N LYS A 382 -4.32 15.15 31.20
CA LYS A 382 -4.61 14.31 32.40
C LYS A 382 -6.10 14.10 32.67
N SER A 383 -6.98 14.96 32.13
CA SER A 383 -8.44 14.79 32.24
C SER A 383 -9.00 13.86 31.16
N GLN A 384 -8.16 13.29 30.33
CA GLN A 384 -8.52 12.44 29.21
C GLN A 384 -7.70 11.14 29.25
N PRO A 385 -8.15 10.05 28.64
CA PRO A 385 -7.32 8.85 28.49
C PRO A 385 -5.97 9.18 27.88
N PHE A 386 -4.93 8.44 28.28
CA PHE A 386 -3.54 8.66 27.81
C PHE A 386 -3.43 8.69 26.28
N MET A 387 -4.02 7.72 25.61
CA MET A 387 -4.23 7.70 24.15
C MET A 387 -5.68 7.37 23.83
N SER A 388 -6.28 8.14 22.96
CA SER A 388 -7.61 7.85 22.43
C SER A 388 -7.78 8.59 21.12
N THR A 389 -8.31 7.94 20.11
CA THR A 389 -8.67 8.57 18.82
C THR A 389 -10.13 9.02 18.79
N ARG A 390 -10.87 8.85 19.90
CA ARG A 390 -12.29 9.18 20.01
C ARG A 390 -12.50 10.60 20.51
N LEU A 391 -13.63 11.20 20.14
CA LEU A 391 -14.11 12.40 20.78
C LEU A 391 -14.58 12.10 22.21
N ARG A 392 -14.18 12.94 23.16
CA ARG A 392 -14.47 12.77 24.57
C ARG A 392 -15.23 13.98 25.11
N SER A 393 -16.02 13.74 26.15
CA SER A 393 -16.60 14.80 26.96
C SER A 393 -15.56 15.42 27.91
N GLU A 394 -15.91 16.47 28.63
CA GLU A 394 -15.03 17.14 29.59
C GLU A 394 -14.51 16.18 30.67
N ASP A 395 -15.34 15.25 31.11
CA ASP A 395 -15.07 14.22 32.14
C ASP A 395 -14.29 12.99 31.63
N GLY A 396 -13.89 12.97 30.33
CA GLY A 396 -13.17 11.85 29.72
C GLY A 396 -14.07 10.72 29.18
N THR A 397 -15.37 10.77 29.38
CA THR A 397 -16.32 9.80 28.82
C THR A 397 -16.48 9.97 27.30
N SER A 398 -17.12 9.01 26.62
CA SER A 398 -17.41 9.12 25.19
C SER A 398 -18.36 10.26 24.90
N TYR A 399 -18.01 11.12 23.91
CA TYR A 399 -18.85 12.23 23.48
C TYR A 399 -20.08 11.74 22.73
N PRO A 400 -21.30 12.21 23.05
CA PRO A 400 -22.54 11.74 22.44
C PRO A 400 -22.76 12.36 21.05
N VAL A 401 -21.99 11.93 20.05
CA VAL A 401 -21.99 12.45 18.67
C VAL A 401 -23.39 12.39 18.04
N GLU A 402 -24.11 11.30 18.24
CA GLU A 402 -25.45 11.08 17.67
C GLU A 402 -26.50 12.10 18.16
N LYS A 403 -26.36 12.54 19.42
CA LYS A 403 -27.27 13.54 20.01
C LYS A 403 -26.95 14.97 19.58
N VAL A 404 -25.71 15.21 19.15
CA VAL A 404 -25.24 16.56 18.76
C VAL A 404 -25.36 16.77 17.25
N PHE A 405 -25.39 15.71 16.45
CA PHE A 405 -25.50 15.80 15.00
C PHE A 405 -26.78 15.09 14.50
N ALA A 406 -27.90 15.77 14.59
CA ALA A 406 -29.16 15.26 14.09
C ALA A 406 -29.20 15.26 12.54
N GLY A 407 -29.48 14.11 11.92
CA GLY A 407 -29.58 14.01 10.46
C GLY A 407 -28.29 14.41 9.71
N GLY A 408 -27.11 14.29 10.37
CA GLY A 408 -25.82 14.62 9.76
C GLY A 408 -25.47 16.10 9.69
N VAL A 409 -26.17 16.95 10.44
CA VAL A 409 -25.89 18.36 10.58
C VAL A 409 -25.86 18.73 12.06
N LEU A 410 -25.01 19.68 12.44
CA LEU A 410 -24.86 20.12 13.82
C LEU A 410 -26.15 20.74 14.38
N ASP A 411 -26.57 20.21 15.52
CA ASP A 411 -27.59 20.84 16.36
C ASP A 411 -26.90 21.76 17.38
N LYS A 412 -27.11 23.08 17.23
CA LYS A 412 -26.48 24.10 18.07
C LYS A 412 -27.02 24.12 19.51
N GLU A 413 -28.27 23.74 19.71
CA GLU A 413 -28.84 23.63 21.05
C GLU A 413 -28.27 22.43 21.80
N ALA A 414 -28.17 21.32 21.12
CA ALA A 414 -27.52 20.13 21.64
C ALA A 414 -26.03 20.38 21.93
N LEU A 415 -25.30 21.08 21.03
CA LEU A 415 -23.92 21.48 21.29
C LEU A 415 -23.79 22.37 22.52
N ALA A 416 -24.73 23.32 22.74
CA ALA A 416 -24.72 24.15 23.91
C ALA A 416 -24.98 23.36 25.21
N ARG A 417 -25.77 22.28 25.13
CA ARG A 417 -26.11 21.41 26.26
C ARG A 417 -24.97 20.47 26.62
N TYR A 418 -24.34 19.80 25.63
CA TYR A 418 -23.30 18.79 25.85
C TYR A 418 -21.89 19.38 25.86
N GLY A 419 -21.71 20.64 25.47
CA GLY A 419 -20.44 21.32 25.37
C GLY A 419 -19.62 20.87 24.17
N LEU A 420 -18.42 21.45 24.01
CA LEU A 420 -17.49 21.10 22.93
C LEU A 420 -16.75 19.81 23.27
N PRO A 421 -16.58 18.90 22.29
CA PRO A 421 -15.81 17.68 22.51
C PRO A 421 -14.34 17.99 22.74
N ARG A 422 -13.66 17.06 23.45
CA ARG A 422 -12.23 17.07 23.67
C ARG A 422 -11.52 15.98 22.89
N LEU A 423 -10.30 16.28 22.52
CA LEU A 423 -9.33 15.31 22.00
C LEU A 423 -8.34 14.96 23.10
N SER A 424 -7.87 13.71 23.15
CA SER A 424 -6.72 13.40 23.98
C SER A 424 -5.51 14.22 23.52
N GLY A 425 -4.64 14.62 24.44
CA GLY A 425 -3.46 15.44 24.09
C GLY A 425 -2.55 14.75 23.10
N SER A 426 -2.40 13.43 23.20
CA SER A 426 -1.63 12.59 22.26
C SER A 426 -2.24 12.60 20.85
N PHE A 427 -3.56 12.50 20.73
CA PHE A 427 -4.22 12.54 19.43
C PHE A 427 -4.17 13.93 18.78
N ALA A 428 -4.33 15.00 19.57
CA ALA A 428 -4.15 16.37 19.08
C ALA A 428 -2.72 16.59 18.53
N TYR A 429 -1.70 16.06 19.21
CA TYR A 429 -0.33 16.06 18.73
C TYR A 429 -0.16 15.26 17.43
N SER A 430 -0.78 14.10 17.33
CA SER A 430 -0.74 13.29 16.12
C SER A 430 -1.36 14.02 14.92
N LEU A 431 -2.48 14.71 15.11
CA LEU A 431 -3.10 15.54 14.07
C LEU A 431 -2.21 16.72 13.66
N LEU A 432 -1.53 17.37 14.62
CA LEU A 432 -0.54 18.41 14.35
C LEU A 432 0.58 17.88 13.44
N MET A 433 1.17 16.73 13.80
CA MET A 433 2.27 16.14 13.04
C MET A 433 1.83 15.58 11.68
N ALA A 434 0.61 15.05 11.57
CA ALA A 434 0.04 14.64 10.29
C ALA A 434 -0.11 15.85 9.33
N ASN A 435 -0.58 16.99 9.82
CA ASN A 435 -0.63 18.22 9.04
C ASN A 435 0.78 18.72 8.69
N ALA A 436 1.74 18.63 9.61
CA ALA A 436 3.13 18.98 9.33
C ALA A 436 3.75 18.09 8.23
N ALA A 437 3.48 16.79 8.26
CA ALA A 437 3.95 15.86 7.23
C ALA A 437 3.39 16.22 5.84
N ILE A 438 2.14 16.65 5.75
CA ILE A 438 1.51 17.07 4.49
C ILE A 438 2.13 18.37 3.97
N GLY A 439 2.29 19.37 4.84
CA GLY A 439 2.96 20.63 4.47
C GLY A 439 4.39 20.38 4.00
N ALA A 440 5.09 19.49 4.71
CA ALA A 440 6.42 19.04 4.31
C ALA A 440 6.41 18.30 2.96
N LEU A 441 5.45 17.43 2.68
CA LEU A 441 5.34 16.72 1.40
C LEU A 441 5.30 17.70 0.22
N ILE A 442 4.40 18.67 0.29
CA ILE A 442 4.21 19.64 -0.80
C ILE A 442 5.52 20.39 -1.08
N VAL A 443 6.13 20.94 -0.02
CA VAL A 443 7.34 21.76 -0.17
C VAL A 443 8.55 20.89 -0.53
N HIS A 444 8.66 19.69 0.02
CA HIS A 444 9.75 18.75 -0.29
C HIS A 444 9.73 18.32 -1.75
N CYS A 445 8.57 17.95 -2.28
CA CYS A 445 8.44 17.59 -3.69
C CYS A 445 8.86 18.72 -4.62
N VAL A 446 8.55 19.98 -4.27
CA VAL A 446 8.94 21.15 -5.08
C VAL A 446 10.45 21.44 -4.97
N LEU A 447 10.98 21.52 -3.75
CA LEU A 447 12.36 21.99 -3.50
C LEU A 447 13.43 20.93 -3.77
N PHE A 448 13.13 19.65 -3.53
CA PHE A 448 14.11 18.57 -3.68
C PHE A 448 13.90 17.78 -4.98
N TRP A 449 12.68 17.48 -5.37
CA TRP A 449 12.38 16.62 -6.52
C TRP A 449 11.82 17.35 -7.75
N GLY A 450 11.49 18.64 -7.64
CA GLY A 450 10.83 19.37 -8.73
C GLY A 450 11.60 19.32 -10.05
N LYS A 451 12.94 19.49 -10.01
CA LYS A 451 13.79 19.42 -11.20
C LYS A 451 13.81 18.01 -11.82
N ASP A 452 13.82 16.97 -10.99
CA ASP A 452 13.85 15.59 -11.44
C ASP A 452 12.51 15.18 -12.07
N VAL A 453 11.39 15.61 -11.47
CA VAL A 453 10.05 15.40 -12.02
C VAL A 453 9.92 16.04 -13.40
N VAL A 454 10.34 17.29 -13.56
CA VAL A 454 10.30 17.99 -14.86
C VAL A 454 11.20 17.29 -15.88
N ARG A 455 12.38 16.83 -15.47
CA ARG A 455 13.32 16.11 -16.33
C ARG A 455 12.74 14.76 -16.75
N ALA A 456 12.18 13.99 -15.82
CA ALA A 456 11.54 12.71 -16.09
C ALA A 456 10.38 12.85 -17.08
N TYR A 457 9.53 13.85 -16.89
CA TYR A 457 8.43 14.13 -17.82
C TYR A 457 8.90 14.51 -19.22
N LYS A 458 9.93 15.37 -19.34
CA LYS A 458 10.54 15.74 -20.62
C LYS A 458 11.22 14.54 -21.29
N SER A 459 11.92 13.69 -20.54
CA SER A 459 12.56 12.47 -21.04
C SER A 459 11.54 11.48 -21.60
N ALA A 460 10.47 11.24 -20.83
CA ALA A 460 9.39 10.36 -21.26
C ALA A 460 8.70 10.87 -22.55
N ARG A 461 8.45 12.19 -22.64
CA ARG A 461 7.88 12.80 -23.84
C ARG A 461 8.81 12.71 -25.06
N ALA A 462 10.13 12.70 -24.84
CA ALA A 462 11.14 12.52 -25.87
C ALA A 462 11.39 11.05 -26.23
N GLY A 463 10.64 10.09 -25.65
CA GLY A 463 10.79 8.66 -25.88
C GLY A 463 12.08 8.06 -25.32
N ARG A 464 12.75 8.75 -24.38
CA ARG A 464 13.93 8.25 -23.68
C ARG A 464 13.50 7.57 -22.38
N HIS A 465 13.89 6.33 -22.21
CA HIS A 465 13.49 5.51 -21.07
C HIS A 465 14.72 5.12 -20.26
N ASP A 466 14.79 5.61 -19.02
CA ASP A 466 15.88 5.34 -18.09
C ASP A 466 15.73 3.97 -17.42
N ASP A 467 14.50 3.43 -17.33
CA ASP A 467 14.23 2.09 -16.80
C ASP A 467 14.31 1.04 -17.90
N ARG A 468 15.20 0.06 -17.72
CA ARG A 468 15.38 -1.05 -18.67
C ARG A 468 14.13 -1.93 -18.83
N HIS A 469 13.31 -2.07 -17.75
CA HIS A 469 12.06 -2.81 -17.81
C HIS A 469 11.03 -2.09 -18.66
N HIS A 470 10.89 -0.78 -18.48
CA HIS A 470 10.01 0.03 -19.30
C HIS A 470 10.49 0.10 -20.75
N ALA A 471 11.80 0.25 -21.01
CA ALA A 471 12.37 0.19 -22.35
C ALA A 471 12.08 -1.14 -23.05
N HIS A 472 12.13 -2.26 -22.32
CA HIS A 472 11.74 -3.56 -22.87
C HIS A 472 10.25 -3.61 -23.20
N MET A 473 9.38 -3.10 -22.31
CA MET A 473 7.93 -3.09 -22.51
C MET A 473 7.54 -2.28 -23.75
N THR A 474 8.09 -1.08 -23.93
CA THR A 474 7.78 -0.23 -25.09
C THR A 474 8.23 -0.83 -26.41
N LYS A 475 9.29 -1.65 -26.40
CA LYS A 475 9.79 -2.34 -27.59
C LYS A 475 8.90 -3.51 -28.01
N HIS A 476 8.33 -4.27 -27.07
CA HIS A 476 7.62 -5.51 -27.34
C HIS A 476 6.10 -5.40 -27.24
N TYR A 477 5.57 -4.41 -26.50
CA TYR A 477 4.14 -4.26 -26.26
C TYR A 477 3.64 -2.87 -26.62
N LYS A 478 2.40 -2.81 -27.12
CA LYS A 478 1.72 -1.54 -27.37
C LYS A 478 1.27 -0.91 -26.07
N GLU A 479 1.73 0.31 -25.82
CA GLU A 479 1.34 1.10 -24.66
C GLU A 479 -0.15 1.45 -24.67
N THR A 480 -0.72 1.67 -23.48
CA THR A 480 -2.10 2.12 -23.35
C THR A 480 -2.20 3.60 -23.74
N PRO A 481 -3.08 3.96 -24.70
CA PRO A 481 -3.24 5.34 -25.09
C PRO A 481 -3.69 6.23 -23.93
N TRP A 482 -3.15 7.45 -23.83
CA TRP A 482 -3.48 8.39 -22.78
C TRP A 482 -4.99 8.76 -22.73
N TRP A 483 -5.67 8.76 -23.88
CA TRP A 483 -7.09 9.09 -23.97
C TRP A 483 -8.01 8.05 -23.30
N TRP A 484 -7.58 6.79 -23.13
CA TRP A 484 -8.34 5.79 -22.36
C TRP A 484 -8.51 6.25 -20.91
N TYR A 485 -7.45 6.80 -20.31
CA TYR A 485 -7.49 7.33 -18.95
C TYR A 485 -8.31 8.60 -18.84
N ILE A 486 -8.32 9.45 -19.87
CA ILE A 486 -9.20 10.63 -19.91
C ILE A 486 -10.67 10.22 -19.97
N ILE A 487 -11.01 9.22 -20.76
CA ILE A 487 -12.38 8.67 -20.78
C ILE A 487 -12.80 8.19 -19.39
N LEU A 488 -11.92 7.47 -18.69
CA LEU A 488 -12.20 7.05 -17.30
C LEU A 488 -12.44 8.24 -16.37
N LEU A 489 -11.64 9.30 -16.48
CA LEU A 489 -11.85 10.51 -15.68
C LEU A 489 -13.20 11.15 -15.96
N VAL A 490 -13.60 11.24 -17.22
CA VAL A 490 -14.90 11.82 -17.60
C VAL A 490 -16.06 10.96 -17.09
N ILE A 491 -16.00 9.64 -17.32
CA ILE A 491 -17.04 8.71 -16.86
C ILE A 491 -17.16 8.77 -15.34
N SER A 492 -16.06 8.66 -14.63
CA SER A 492 -16.05 8.67 -13.17
C SER A 492 -16.51 10.00 -12.58
N PHE A 493 -16.14 11.13 -13.20
CA PHE A 493 -16.64 12.46 -12.84
C PHE A 493 -18.17 12.53 -12.97
N VAL A 494 -18.73 12.08 -14.09
CA VAL A 494 -20.17 12.09 -14.31
C VAL A 494 -20.91 11.19 -13.32
N LEU A 495 -20.38 9.97 -13.06
CA LEU A 495 -20.99 9.06 -12.08
C LEU A 495 -21.03 9.67 -10.68
N GLY A 496 -19.95 10.28 -10.22
CA GLY A 496 -19.91 10.96 -8.92
C GLY A 496 -20.80 12.19 -8.88
N LEU A 497 -20.89 12.97 -9.96
CA LEU A 497 -21.77 14.13 -10.05
C LEU A 497 -23.24 13.72 -9.95
N ILE A 498 -23.66 12.64 -10.62
CA ILE A 498 -25.01 12.08 -10.49
C ILE A 498 -25.30 11.75 -9.02
N VAL A 499 -24.40 11.05 -8.34
CA VAL A 499 -24.58 10.70 -6.92
C VAL A 499 -24.76 11.97 -6.07
N VAL A 500 -23.88 12.95 -6.22
CA VAL A 500 -23.88 14.18 -5.41
C VAL A 500 -25.14 15.03 -5.65
N THR A 501 -25.65 15.04 -6.87
CA THR A 501 -26.84 15.87 -7.23
C THR A 501 -28.18 15.19 -6.96
N THR A 502 -28.21 13.84 -6.97
CA THR A 502 -29.46 13.09 -6.78
C THR A 502 -29.72 12.69 -5.33
N GLN A 503 -28.69 12.68 -4.48
CA GLN A 503 -28.79 12.21 -3.11
C GLN A 503 -28.50 13.35 -2.11
N ASN A 504 -29.22 13.31 -0.98
CA ASN A 504 -28.98 14.27 0.10
C ASN A 504 -27.82 13.83 0.98
N ILE A 505 -26.59 13.97 0.47
CA ILE A 505 -25.36 13.61 1.18
C ILE A 505 -24.71 14.80 1.90
N THR A 506 -25.44 15.88 2.09
CA THR A 506 -24.99 17.14 2.71
C THR A 506 -23.76 17.80 2.06
N MET A 507 -23.29 17.29 0.90
CA MET A 507 -22.19 17.83 0.12
C MET A 507 -22.70 18.43 -1.20
N PRO A 508 -22.53 19.72 -1.46
CA PRO A 508 -22.94 20.34 -2.72
C PRO A 508 -21.99 19.99 -3.87
N ALA A 509 -22.47 20.07 -5.12
CA ALA A 509 -21.70 19.75 -6.31
C ALA A 509 -20.38 20.54 -6.45
N TRP A 510 -20.33 21.80 -6.04
CA TRP A 510 -19.09 22.57 -6.07
C TRP A 510 -18.02 22.02 -5.11
N ALA A 511 -18.43 21.51 -3.93
CA ALA A 511 -17.51 20.88 -2.98
C ALA A 511 -16.99 19.54 -3.52
N TYR A 512 -17.79 18.80 -4.27
CA TYR A 512 -17.36 17.63 -5.00
C TYR A 512 -16.24 17.96 -6.00
N ILE A 513 -16.41 19.03 -6.79
CA ILE A 513 -15.35 19.48 -7.72
C ILE A 513 -14.07 19.84 -6.97
N VAL A 514 -14.17 20.57 -5.87
CA VAL A 514 -13.00 20.94 -5.04
C VAL A 514 -12.32 19.71 -4.47
N SER A 515 -13.09 18.68 -4.04
CA SER A 515 -12.51 17.43 -3.52
C SER A 515 -11.70 16.69 -4.59
N LEU A 516 -12.21 16.63 -5.82
CA LEU A 516 -11.48 16.01 -6.95
C LEU A 516 -10.23 16.82 -7.34
N LEU A 517 -10.32 18.15 -7.34
CA LEU A 517 -9.15 19.02 -7.60
C LEU A 517 -8.05 18.83 -6.55
N LEU A 518 -8.43 18.66 -5.28
CA LEU A 518 -7.48 18.30 -4.22
C LEU A 518 -6.84 16.94 -4.49
N GLY A 519 -7.64 15.96 -4.91
CA GLY A 519 -7.16 14.64 -5.31
C GLY A 519 -6.14 14.73 -6.46
N ILE A 520 -6.46 15.46 -7.53
CA ILE A 520 -5.57 15.67 -8.68
C ILE A 520 -4.26 16.36 -8.28
N PHE A 521 -4.31 17.31 -7.36
CA PHE A 521 -3.12 18.04 -6.92
C PHE A 521 -2.21 17.21 -6.02
N ILE A 522 -2.77 16.47 -5.08
CA ILE A 522 -1.98 15.72 -4.08
C ILE A 522 -1.54 14.33 -4.59
N ALA A 523 -2.32 13.67 -5.46
CA ALA A 523 -2.00 12.32 -5.92
C ALA A 523 -0.59 12.20 -6.56
N PRO A 524 -0.12 13.12 -7.43
CA PRO A 524 1.23 13.05 -7.98
C PRO A 524 2.31 13.13 -6.89
N LEU A 525 2.13 13.98 -5.89
CA LEU A 525 3.09 14.19 -4.81
C LEU A 525 3.15 12.95 -3.89
N SER A 526 2.00 12.42 -3.51
CA SER A 526 1.90 11.21 -2.70
C SER A 526 2.45 9.99 -3.43
N THR A 527 2.13 9.84 -4.72
CA THR A 527 2.61 8.73 -5.55
C THR A 527 4.12 8.80 -5.76
N LEU A 528 4.67 9.98 -5.97
CA LEU A 528 6.12 10.16 -6.10
C LEU A 528 6.87 9.74 -4.83
N LEU A 529 6.35 10.10 -3.66
CA LEU A 529 6.92 9.67 -2.39
C LEU A 529 6.81 8.13 -2.22
N TYR A 530 5.62 7.58 -2.46
CA TYR A 530 5.35 6.15 -2.29
C TYR A 530 6.19 5.30 -3.26
N SER A 531 6.32 5.73 -4.51
CA SER A 531 7.07 5.01 -5.52
C SER A 531 8.56 4.86 -5.18
N ARG A 532 9.15 5.87 -4.55
CA ARG A 532 10.57 5.88 -4.19
C ARG A 532 10.87 5.16 -2.88
N TYR A 533 9.98 5.22 -1.90
CA TYR A 533 10.23 4.69 -0.56
C TYR A 533 9.35 3.49 -0.19
N GLY A 534 8.27 3.24 -0.93
CA GLY A 534 7.35 2.13 -0.67
C GLY A 534 6.34 2.40 0.45
N ASN A 535 6.31 3.62 0.99
CA ASN A 535 5.32 4.08 1.96
C ASN A 535 4.93 5.54 1.69
N GLY A 536 3.69 5.90 2.03
CA GLY A 536 3.12 7.23 1.78
C GLY A 536 2.91 8.05 3.05
N ILE A 537 2.18 9.15 2.90
CA ILE A 537 1.72 10.01 3.99
C ILE A 537 0.20 9.94 4.07
N ALA A 538 -0.35 9.98 5.28
CA ALA A 538 -1.78 9.99 5.53
C ALA A 538 -2.43 11.31 5.07
N THR A 539 -2.90 11.36 3.83
CA THR A 539 -3.56 12.53 3.23
C THR A 539 -5.02 12.71 3.68
N ASN A 540 -5.58 11.74 4.40
CA ASN A 540 -6.94 11.76 4.92
C ASN A 540 -7.21 13.00 5.79
N ASN A 541 -6.24 13.37 6.63
CA ASN A 541 -6.37 14.50 7.53
C ASN A 541 -6.48 15.84 6.79
N LEU A 542 -5.69 16.03 5.71
CA LEU A 542 -5.81 17.21 4.85
C LEU A 542 -7.21 17.31 4.22
N SER A 543 -7.70 16.20 3.69
CA SER A 543 -9.02 16.15 3.05
C SER A 543 -10.12 16.55 4.02
N LYS A 544 -10.11 16.01 5.23
CA LYS A 544 -11.10 16.30 6.27
C LYS A 544 -10.94 17.73 6.83
N MET A 545 -9.72 18.21 6.99
CA MET A 545 -9.44 19.58 7.42
C MET A 545 -10.00 20.61 6.40
N LEU A 546 -9.72 20.41 5.11
CA LEU A 546 -10.24 21.29 4.08
C LEU A 546 -11.77 21.21 3.99
N ALA A 547 -12.34 20.01 4.09
CA ALA A 547 -13.77 19.81 4.17
C ALA A 547 -14.39 20.55 5.38
N GLY A 548 -13.76 20.49 6.55
CA GLY A 548 -14.23 21.23 7.74
C GLY A 548 -14.24 22.74 7.59
N LEU A 549 -13.31 23.27 6.77
CA LEU A 549 -13.28 24.71 6.46
C LEU A 549 -14.38 25.13 5.48
N ILE A 550 -14.65 24.30 4.46
CA ILE A 550 -15.59 24.66 3.37
C ILE A 550 -17.01 24.13 3.58
N LEU A 551 -17.18 23.08 4.39
CA LEU A 551 -18.44 22.44 4.76
C LEU A 551 -18.54 22.36 6.30
N PRO A 552 -18.55 23.50 7.02
CA PRO A 552 -18.63 23.48 8.47
C PRO A 552 -19.92 22.81 8.94
N GLU A 553 -19.88 22.20 10.13
CA GLU A 553 -21.05 21.63 10.80
C GLU A 553 -21.68 20.40 10.10
N ARG A 554 -21.01 19.80 9.09
CA ARG A 554 -21.53 18.70 8.26
C ARG A 554 -20.58 17.50 8.24
N PRO A 555 -20.61 16.61 9.24
CA PRO A 555 -19.71 15.45 9.29
C PRO A 555 -19.92 14.48 8.12
N ILE A 556 -21.16 14.26 7.66
CA ILE A 556 -21.44 13.43 6.48
C ILE A 556 -20.76 14.05 5.25
N GLY A 557 -20.98 15.33 4.96
CA GLY A 557 -20.33 16.03 3.85
C GLY A 557 -18.80 15.97 3.94
N ASN A 558 -18.25 16.03 5.16
CA ASN A 558 -16.81 15.87 5.40
C ASN A 558 -16.31 14.47 5.02
N MET A 559 -17.03 13.41 5.38
CA MET A 559 -16.69 12.03 5.00
C MET A 559 -16.73 11.83 3.48
N TYR A 560 -17.74 12.34 2.80
CA TYR A 560 -17.83 12.28 1.34
C TYR A 560 -16.72 13.08 0.63
N PHE A 561 -16.41 14.25 1.13
CA PHE A 561 -15.29 15.03 0.61
C PHE A 561 -13.98 14.25 0.72
N ALA A 562 -13.74 13.59 1.85
CA ALA A 562 -12.58 12.75 2.03
C ALA A 562 -12.60 11.52 1.10
N ALA A 563 -13.76 10.94 0.83
CA ALA A 563 -13.89 9.82 -0.09
C ALA A 563 -13.49 10.20 -1.53
N TRP A 564 -13.95 11.35 -2.05
CA TRP A 564 -13.57 11.82 -3.39
C TRP A 564 -12.25 12.59 -3.46
N SER A 565 -11.53 12.75 -2.35
CA SER A 565 -10.17 13.27 -2.35
C SER A 565 -9.15 12.23 -1.89
N HIS A 566 -9.16 11.84 -0.61
CA HIS A 566 -8.20 10.91 -0.04
C HIS A 566 -8.27 9.50 -0.65
N ASN A 567 -9.48 8.92 -0.80
CA ASN A 567 -9.59 7.58 -1.37
C ASN A 567 -9.22 7.57 -2.86
N VAL A 568 -9.48 8.66 -3.58
CA VAL A 568 -8.99 8.86 -4.96
C VAL A 568 -7.46 8.87 -5.01
N ILE A 569 -6.79 9.59 -4.08
CA ILE A 569 -5.33 9.58 -3.97
C ILE A 569 -4.81 8.17 -3.68
N SER A 570 -5.41 7.47 -2.72
CA SER A 570 -5.02 6.10 -2.35
C SER A 570 -5.18 5.13 -3.53
N ASN A 571 -6.29 5.22 -4.26
CA ASN A 571 -6.50 4.40 -5.46
C ASN A 571 -5.49 4.72 -6.57
N ALA A 572 -5.14 6.00 -6.77
CA ALA A 572 -4.13 6.39 -7.74
C ALA A 572 -2.74 5.81 -7.39
N VAL A 573 -2.37 5.80 -6.11
CA VAL A 573 -1.12 5.19 -5.63
C VAL A 573 -1.13 3.69 -5.83
N ASN A 574 -2.18 2.99 -5.36
CA ASN A 574 -2.27 1.53 -5.44
C ASN A 574 -2.27 1.03 -6.89
N LEU A 575 -3.02 1.71 -7.78
CA LEU A 575 -3.07 1.33 -9.18
C LEU A 575 -1.76 1.65 -9.92
N SER A 576 -1.03 2.70 -9.53
CA SER A 576 0.32 2.97 -10.04
C SER A 576 1.31 1.88 -9.63
N MET A 577 1.20 1.41 -8.39
CA MET A 577 1.98 0.30 -7.85
C MET A 577 1.76 -0.99 -8.65
N ASP A 578 0.49 -1.31 -8.96
CA ASP A 578 0.12 -2.45 -9.77
C ASP A 578 0.64 -2.33 -11.22
N LEU A 579 0.60 -1.13 -11.82
CA LEU A 579 1.17 -0.89 -13.16
C LEU A 579 2.68 -1.15 -13.17
N LYS A 580 3.41 -0.73 -12.13
CA LYS A 580 4.85 -1.02 -12.01
C LYS A 580 5.12 -2.52 -11.83
N MET A 581 4.30 -3.19 -11.04
CA MET A 581 4.37 -4.65 -10.90
C MET A 581 4.13 -5.34 -12.25
N GLY A 582 3.19 -4.84 -13.06
CA GLY A 582 2.95 -5.30 -14.43
C GLY A 582 4.18 -5.14 -15.35
N GLU A 583 4.93 -4.03 -15.22
CA GLU A 583 6.19 -3.84 -15.96
C GLU A 583 7.25 -4.87 -15.55
N TYR A 584 7.39 -5.16 -14.26
CA TYR A 584 8.34 -6.16 -13.76
C TYR A 584 8.00 -7.57 -14.21
N LEU A 585 6.71 -7.88 -14.33
CA LEU A 585 6.19 -9.20 -14.76
C LEU A 585 5.90 -9.29 -16.25
N LYS A 586 6.22 -8.24 -17.03
CA LYS A 586 6.04 -8.19 -18.49
C LYS A 586 4.59 -8.42 -18.95
N ILE A 587 3.63 -7.87 -18.21
CA ILE A 587 2.21 -7.93 -18.59
C ILE A 587 1.90 -6.83 -19.61
N PRO A 588 1.25 -7.14 -20.74
CA PRO A 588 0.91 -6.14 -21.75
C PRO A 588 0.11 -4.97 -21.16
N PRO A 589 0.50 -3.69 -21.33
CA PRO A 589 -0.12 -2.54 -20.65
C PRO A 589 -1.63 -2.40 -20.90
N ARG A 590 -2.11 -2.75 -22.09
CA ARG A 590 -3.54 -2.71 -22.42
C ARG A 590 -4.36 -3.77 -21.67
N VAL A 591 -3.79 -4.96 -21.49
CA VAL A 591 -4.42 -6.01 -20.67
C VAL A 591 -4.47 -5.57 -19.23
N MET A 592 -3.37 -5.00 -18.74
CA MET A 592 -3.28 -4.44 -17.39
C MET A 592 -4.37 -3.40 -17.14
N PHE A 593 -4.55 -2.45 -18.06
CA PHE A 593 -5.59 -1.44 -17.97
C PHE A 593 -7.00 -2.07 -17.85
N LEU A 594 -7.32 -3.00 -18.76
CA LEU A 594 -8.65 -3.63 -18.79
C LEU A 594 -8.94 -4.44 -17.52
N THR A 595 -7.95 -5.17 -17.01
CA THR A 595 -8.13 -6.02 -15.82
C THR A 595 -8.24 -5.19 -14.56
N GLN A 596 -7.55 -4.07 -14.43
CA GLN A 596 -7.69 -3.16 -13.30
C GLN A 596 -9.04 -2.44 -13.31
N VAL A 597 -9.52 -1.96 -14.47
CA VAL A 597 -10.86 -1.37 -14.58
C VAL A 597 -11.93 -2.41 -14.25
N TYR A 598 -11.80 -3.62 -14.77
CA TYR A 598 -12.71 -4.73 -14.48
C TYR A 598 -12.74 -5.06 -13.00
N GLY A 599 -11.56 -5.21 -12.37
CA GLY A 599 -11.44 -5.48 -10.93
C GLY A 599 -12.08 -4.38 -10.07
N THR A 600 -11.85 -3.10 -10.41
CA THR A 600 -12.41 -1.95 -9.69
C THR A 600 -13.95 -1.95 -9.76
N VAL A 601 -14.54 -2.21 -10.94
CA VAL A 601 -15.99 -2.29 -11.11
C VAL A 601 -16.57 -3.46 -10.33
N LEU A 602 -15.99 -4.65 -10.48
CA LEU A 602 -16.42 -5.85 -9.75
C LEU A 602 -16.34 -5.63 -8.23
N GLY A 603 -15.26 -4.99 -7.76
CA GLY A 603 -15.06 -4.63 -6.36
C GLY A 603 -16.17 -3.73 -5.81
N GLY A 604 -16.68 -2.79 -6.61
CA GLY A 604 -17.81 -1.94 -6.21
C GLY A 604 -19.06 -2.75 -5.83
N PHE A 605 -19.41 -3.76 -6.62
CA PHE A 605 -20.56 -4.63 -6.34
C PHE A 605 -20.32 -5.55 -5.14
N VAL A 606 -19.16 -6.21 -5.09
CA VAL A 606 -18.88 -7.21 -4.06
C VAL A 606 -18.73 -6.55 -2.69
N ASN A 607 -17.95 -5.46 -2.58
CA ASN A 607 -17.75 -4.78 -1.31
C ASN A 607 -19.07 -4.20 -0.76
N TYR A 608 -19.93 -3.66 -1.63
CA TYR A 608 -21.26 -3.21 -1.20
C TYR A 608 -22.10 -4.37 -0.64
N GLY A 609 -22.21 -5.48 -1.38
CA GLY A 609 -23.03 -6.63 -0.95
C GLY A 609 -22.57 -7.22 0.38
N VAL A 610 -21.26 -7.32 0.59
CA VAL A 610 -20.69 -7.80 1.86
C VAL A 610 -20.91 -6.79 2.98
N MET A 611 -20.67 -5.51 2.74
CA MET A 611 -20.87 -4.44 3.72
C MET A 611 -22.31 -4.41 4.22
N ILE A 612 -23.30 -4.35 3.31
CA ILE A 612 -24.70 -4.26 3.71
C ILE A 612 -25.15 -5.50 4.48
N SER A 613 -24.62 -6.68 4.13
CA SER A 613 -24.89 -7.91 4.86
C SER A 613 -24.35 -7.86 6.29
N ILE A 614 -23.10 -7.37 6.46
CA ILE A 614 -22.48 -7.27 7.79
C ILE A 614 -23.18 -6.20 8.63
N VAL A 615 -23.40 -5.01 8.08
CA VAL A 615 -24.05 -3.90 8.79
C VAL A 615 -25.49 -4.25 9.17
N GLY A 616 -26.26 -4.83 8.25
CA GLY A 616 -27.64 -5.22 8.52
C GLY A 616 -27.78 -6.30 9.58
N SER A 617 -26.83 -7.26 9.63
CA SER A 617 -26.89 -8.37 10.60
C SER A 617 -26.31 -8.03 11.97
N ASN A 618 -25.50 -6.98 12.11
CA ASN A 618 -24.73 -6.68 13.32
C ASN A 618 -24.82 -5.20 13.74
N ARG A 619 -25.92 -4.53 13.41
CA ARG A 619 -26.08 -3.08 13.58
C ARG A 619 -25.71 -2.60 14.99
N ASP A 620 -26.31 -3.22 16.03
CA ASP A 620 -26.10 -2.82 17.42
C ASP A 620 -24.67 -3.03 17.89
N LEU A 621 -24.03 -4.11 17.42
CA LEU A 621 -22.61 -4.42 17.73
C LEU A 621 -21.65 -3.45 17.06
N LEU A 622 -21.94 -3.02 15.83
CA LEU A 622 -21.10 -2.11 15.06
C LEU A 622 -21.32 -0.65 15.45
N ALA A 623 -22.48 -0.29 15.94
CA ALA A 623 -22.76 1.03 16.50
C ALA A 623 -22.04 1.23 17.84
N ASN A 624 -21.83 0.14 18.61
CA ASN A 624 -21.04 0.16 19.82
C ASN A 624 -19.55 -0.06 19.49
N THR A 625 -18.68 0.74 20.10
CA THR A 625 -17.22 0.68 19.88
C THR A 625 -16.56 -0.58 20.41
N ASP A 626 -17.08 -1.13 21.47
CA ASP A 626 -16.46 -2.27 22.13
C ASP A 626 -16.73 -3.58 21.39
N GLY A 627 -17.87 -3.63 20.66
CA GLY A 627 -18.22 -4.80 19.84
C GLY A 627 -18.28 -6.08 20.66
N ASN A 628 -17.89 -7.17 20.02
CA ASN A 628 -17.66 -8.48 20.66
C ASN A 628 -16.42 -9.16 20.06
N SER A 629 -16.14 -10.40 20.47
CA SER A 629 -15.02 -11.19 19.93
C SER A 629 -15.07 -11.42 18.41
N SER A 630 -16.21 -11.24 17.78
CA SER A 630 -16.43 -11.51 16.35
C SER A 630 -16.55 -10.25 15.51
N TRP A 631 -17.12 -9.17 16.02
CA TRP A 631 -17.40 -7.93 15.29
C TRP A 631 -17.08 -6.70 16.10
N SER A 632 -16.54 -5.68 15.43
CA SER A 632 -16.19 -4.39 16.03
C SER A 632 -16.48 -3.24 15.08
N GLY A 633 -17.10 -2.19 15.61
CA GLY A 633 -17.32 -0.94 14.92
C GLY A 633 -16.15 0.06 14.99
N ALA A 634 -15.05 -0.28 15.64
CA ALA A 634 -13.94 0.63 15.93
C ALA A 634 -13.39 1.38 14.70
N THR A 635 -13.25 0.70 13.57
CA THR A 635 -12.76 1.30 12.32
C THR A 635 -13.73 2.37 11.78
N ILE A 636 -15.03 2.05 11.72
CA ILE A 636 -16.04 2.98 11.20
C ILE A 636 -16.19 4.14 12.16
N GLN A 637 -16.18 3.87 13.46
CA GLN A 637 -16.27 4.91 14.48
C GLN A 637 -15.08 5.85 14.45
N SER A 638 -13.87 5.36 14.31
CA SER A 638 -12.67 6.20 14.16
C SER A 638 -12.79 7.09 12.92
N TYR A 639 -13.32 6.54 11.83
CA TYR A 639 -13.56 7.28 10.60
C TYR A 639 -14.58 8.43 10.80
N ASN A 640 -15.69 8.13 11.49
CA ASN A 640 -16.73 9.11 11.82
C ASN A 640 -16.23 10.17 12.80
N THR A 641 -15.55 9.76 13.89
CA THR A 641 -14.97 10.65 14.90
C THR A 641 -14.04 11.69 14.28
N ASN A 642 -13.17 11.25 13.38
CA ASN A 642 -12.27 12.16 12.71
C ASN A 642 -13.02 13.16 11.81
N ALA A 643 -14.06 12.74 11.09
CA ALA A 643 -14.90 13.64 10.29
C ALA A 643 -15.67 14.64 11.16
N THR A 644 -16.20 14.19 12.29
CA THR A 644 -16.94 15.01 13.26
C THR A 644 -16.03 16.07 13.90
N SER A 645 -14.80 15.72 14.28
CA SER A 645 -13.84 16.68 14.85
C SER A 645 -13.52 17.80 13.87
N TRP A 646 -13.37 17.49 12.57
CA TRP A 646 -13.14 18.49 11.54
C TRP A 646 -14.40 19.23 11.12
N ALA A 647 -15.59 18.62 11.22
CA ALA A 647 -16.86 19.35 11.04
C ALA A 647 -17.04 20.46 12.09
N LEU A 648 -16.48 20.28 13.29
CA LEU A 648 -16.40 21.28 14.35
C LEU A 648 -15.16 22.17 14.28
N ALA A 649 -14.48 22.24 13.13
CA ALA A 649 -13.21 22.97 13.02
C ALA A 649 -13.30 24.43 13.43
N GLY A 650 -14.40 25.12 13.10
CA GLY A 650 -14.64 26.50 13.51
C GLY A 650 -14.72 26.73 15.02
N TYR A 651 -15.01 25.68 15.79
CA TYR A 651 -15.09 25.72 17.25
C TYR A 651 -13.79 25.20 17.92
N LEU A 652 -13.25 24.09 17.43
CA LEU A 652 -12.10 23.42 18.06
C LEU A 652 -10.75 24.04 17.72
N TYR A 653 -10.59 24.46 16.46
CA TYR A 653 -9.31 24.90 15.90
C TYR A 653 -9.24 26.40 15.61
N LYS A 654 -10.22 27.20 16.07
CA LYS A 654 -10.20 28.64 15.91
C LYS A 654 -8.98 29.29 16.58
N ALA A 655 -8.58 30.47 16.11
CA ALA A 655 -7.51 31.24 16.71
C ALA A 655 -7.77 31.50 18.20
N GLY A 656 -6.79 31.24 19.07
CA GLY A 656 -6.93 31.32 20.52
C GLY A 656 -7.67 30.12 21.15
N GLY A 657 -8.18 29.18 20.35
CA GLY A 657 -8.76 27.93 20.85
C GLY A 657 -7.71 26.93 21.34
N ARG A 658 -8.13 25.91 22.08
CA ARG A 658 -7.27 24.89 22.70
C ARG A 658 -6.39 24.17 21.68
N TYR A 659 -6.90 23.88 20.51
CA TYR A 659 -6.22 23.11 19.47
C TYR A 659 -5.85 23.96 18.24
N ALA A 660 -5.74 25.28 18.38
CA ALA A 660 -5.40 26.19 17.27
C ALA A 660 -4.09 25.86 16.56
N MET A 661 -3.15 25.18 17.24
CA MET A 661 -1.86 24.76 16.67
C MET A 661 -2.00 23.63 15.62
N VAL A 662 -3.08 22.85 15.65
CA VAL A 662 -3.24 21.69 14.77
C VAL A 662 -3.27 22.06 13.27
N PRO A 663 -4.06 23.04 12.80
CA PRO A 663 -3.97 23.48 11.40
C PRO A 663 -2.63 24.16 11.05
N ILE A 664 -2.00 24.86 12.01
CA ILE A 664 -0.71 25.55 11.83
C ILE A 664 0.40 24.54 11.55
N GLY A 665 0.22 23.28 11.96
CA GLY A 665 1.14 22.18 11.65
C GLY A 665 1.57 22.14 10.20
N MET A 666 0.68 22.42 9.24
CA MET A 666 1.03 22.46 7.81
C MET A 666 2.12 23.51 7.50
N ALA A 667 2.00 24.70 8.06
CA ALA A 667 3.01 25.75 7.90
C ALA A 667 4.32 25.38 8.61
N ILE A 668 4.25 24.76 9.79
CA ILE A 668 5.41 24.27 10.54
C ILE A 668 6.17 23.25 9.70
N GLY A 669 5.48 22.24 9.14
CA GLY A 669 6.11 21.21 8.30
C GLY A 669 6.74 21.78 7.03
N ALA A 670 6.06 22.69 6.36
CA ALA A 670 6.61 23.43 5.22
C ALA A 670 7.88 24.20 5.62
N GLY A 671 7.85 24.89 6.76
CA GLY A 671 9.00 25.61 7.31
C GLY A 671 10.19 24.69 7.64
N CYS A 672 9.92 23.51 8.23
CA CYS A 672 10.97 22.51 8.48
C CYS A 672 11.69 22.10 7.20
N VAL A 673 10.97 21.92 6.09
CA VAL A 673 11.60 21.58 4.80
C VAL A 673 12.41 22.74 4.23
N VAL A 674 11.92 23.98 4.35
CA VAL A 674 12.69 25.17 3.94
C VAL A 674 13.99 25.26 4.73
N VAL A 675 13.94 25.13 6.05
CA VAL A 675 15.12 25.12 6.92
C VAL A 675 16.05 23.97 6.53
N HIS A 676 15.52 22.77 6.34
CA HIS A 676 16.29 21.63 5.86
C HIS A 676 17.00 21.92 4.54
N ARG A 677 16.32 22.56 3.59
CA ARG A 677 16.92 22.94 2.31
C ARG A 677 18.04 23.97 2.45
N ILE A 678 17.87 24.94 3.33
CA ILE A 678 18.88 25.94 3.65
C ILE A 678 20.10 25.27 4.27
N VAL A 679 19.91 24.38 5.26
CA VAL A 679 21.00 23.65 5.91
C VAL A 679 21.74 22.77 4.91
N ALA A 680 21.02 22.06 4.04
CA ALA A 680 21.63 21.25 2.99
C ALA A 680 22.43 22.10 1.96
N TRP A 681 22.01 23.33 1.71
CA TRP A 681 22.73 24.26 0.85
C TRP A 681 23.97 24.84 1.53
N LEU A 682 23.92 25.15 2.82
CA LEU A 682 25.06 25.66 3.60
C LEU A 682 26.13 24.59 3.83
N PHE A 683 25.76 23.33 3.95
CA PHE A 683 26.65 22.21 4.24
C PHE A 683 26.60 21.12 3.17
N PRO A 684 26.87 21.38 1.89
CA PRO A 684 26.69 20.43 0.80
C PRO A 684 27.60 19.22 0.90
N ASN A 685 28.78 19.36 1.53
CA ASN A 685 29.76 18.28 1.68
C ASN A 685 29.64 17.50 2.98
N PHE A 686 28.69 17.84 3.83
CA PHE A 686 28.48 17.11 5.09
C PHE A 686 27.92 15.72 4.81
N ARG A 687 28.73 14.70 5.08
CA ARG A 687 28.35 13.29 4.93
C ARG A 687 28.81 12.50 6.15
N ILE A 688 27.91 11.65 6.65
CA ILE A 688 28.24 10.65 7.67
C ILE A 688 28.24 9.30 6.96
N ARG A 689 29.41 8.78 6.62
CA ARG A 689 29.57 7.64 5.72
C ARG A 689 28.93 7.93 4.35
N SER A 690 27.93 7.13 3.95
CA SER A 690 27.14 7.33 2.73
C SER A 690 25.89 8.20 2.89
N PHE A 691 25.59 8.68 4.11
CA PHE A 691 24.39 9.48 4.40
C PHE A 691 24.71 10.97 4.26
N SER A 692 23.93 11.67 3.46
CA SER A 692 24.00 13.12 3.25
C SER A 692 22.78 13.82 3.89
N ILE A 693 22.91 15.11 4.18
CA ILE A 693 21.75 15.93 4.61
C ILE A 693 20.63 15.90 3.56
N TYR A 694 20.96 15.79 2.28
CA TYR A 694 19.96 15.67 1.20
C TYR A 694 19.14 14.39 1.27
N ASP A 695 19.60 13.34 1.95
CA ASP A 695 18.91 12.06 2.07
C ASP A 695 17.81 12.06 3.14
N ILE A 696 17.68 13.14 3.91
CA ILE A 696 16.63 13.30 4.91
C ILE A 696 15.29 13.49 4.20
N ASN A 697 14.39 12.53 4.38
CA ASN A 697 13.02 12.63 3.93
C ASN A 697 12.16 13.26 5.04
N MET A 698 12.10 14.59 5.06
CA MET A 698 11.40 15.33 6.09
C MET A 698 9.90 14.98 6.20
N PRO A 699 9.15 14.78 5.10
CA PRO A 699 7.75 14.35 5.17
C PRO A 699 7.58 13.03 5.93
N GLN A 700 8.38 12.02 5.63
CA GLN A 700 8.31 10.72 6.29
C GLN A 700 8.73 10.81 7.76
N PHE A 701 9.77 11.56 8.06
CA PHE A 701 10.20 11.78 9.43
C PHE A 701 9.11 12.40 10.30
N LEU A 702 8.46 13.46 9.83
CA LEU A 702 7.35 14.11 10.54
C LEU A 702 6.12 13.20 10.66
N GLN A 703 5.83 12.40 9.64
CA GLN A 703 4.77 11.40 9.70
C GLN A 703 4.99 10.41 10.86
N TYR A 704 6.20 9.86 10.97
CA TYR A 704 6.51 8.90 12.04
C TYR A 704 6.62 9.55 13.41
N ALA A 705 6.99 10.83 13.49
CA ALA A 705 6.99 11.58 14.75
C ALA A 705 5.59 11.82 15.33
N GLY A 706 4.52 11.61 14.56
CA GLY A 706 3.12 11.65 15.03
C GLY A 706 2.36 10.34 14.89
N TYR A 707 3.05 9.24 14.54
CA TYR A 707 2.41 8.00 14.09
C TYR A 707 1.68 7.23 15.18
N ILE A 708 2.25 7.17 16.39
CA ILE A 708 1.80 6.25 17.46
C ILE A 708 0.35 6.50 17.87
N PRO A 709 -0.09 7.72 18.23
CA PRO A 709 -1.47 7.92 18.65
C PRO A 709 -2.50 7.68 17.54
N TYR A 710 -2.08 7.85 16.28
CA TYR A 710 -2.95 7.61 15.14
C TYR A 710 -3.20 6.12 14.89
N ASN A 711 -2.22 5.28 15.24
CA ASN A 711 -2.23 3.83 15.08
C ASN A 711 -2.04 3.10 16.43
N ALA A 712 -2.67 3.62 17.45
CA ALA A 712 -2.42 3.24 18.85
C ALA A 712 -2.71 1.78 19.19
N SER A 713 -3.55 1.08 18.42
CA SER A 713 -3.93 -0.32 18.67
C SER A 713 -2.80 -1.33 18.49
N GLN A 714 -1.61 -0.91 18.07
CA GLN A 714 -0.50 -1.82 17.74
C GLN A 714 0.86 -1.27 18.18
N THR A 715 0.93 -0.51 19.26
CA THR A 715 2.19 0.07 19.73
C THR A 715 3.22 -0.99 20.12
N CYS A 716 2.77 -2.14 20.61
CA CYS A 716 3.64 -3.25 21.03
C CYS A 716 4.46 -3.88 19.89
N VAL A 717 4.08 -3.69 18.63
CA VAL A 717 4.77 -4.30 17.49
C VAL A 717 5.84 -3.42 16.86
N LEU A 718 5.87 -2.11 17.18
CA LEU A 718 6.75 -1.14 16.53
C LEU A 718 8.23 -1.48 16.68
N LEU A 719 8.65 -1.94 17.84
CA LEU A 719 10.04 -2.36 18.08
C LEU A 719 10.42 -3.55 17.21
N SER A 720 9.54 -4.55 17.10
CA SER A 720 9.76 -5.73 16.25
C SER A 720 9.83 -5.38 14.76
N GLN A 721 8.97 -4.47 14.30
CA GLN A 721 9.01 -3.97 12.92
C GLN A 721 10.35 -3.27 12.62
N VAL A 722 10.81 -2.41 13.52
CA VAL A 722 12.09 -1.70 13.40
C VAL A 722 13.24 -2.69 13.40
N VAL A 723 13.28 -3.62 14.35
CA VAL A 723 14.35 -4.63 14.45
C VAL A 723 14.40 -5.51 13.21
N ALA A 724 13.26 -6.04 12.76
CA ALA A 724 13.18 -6.86 11.55
C ALA A 724 13.60 -6.08 10.29
N GLY A 725 13.11 -4.84 10.15
CA GLY A 725 13.47 -3.96 9.04
C GLY A 725 14.97 -3.67 9.00
N PHE A 726 15.60 -3.32 10.12
CA PHE A 726 17.04 -3.10 10.20
C PHE A 726 17.83 -4.38 9.97
N PHE A 727 17.39 -5.53 10.49
CA PHE A 727 18.05 -6.81 10.24
C PHE A 727 18.11 -7.10 8.73
N VAL A 728 16.99 -6.96 8.02
CA VAL A 728 16.94 -7.24 6.59
C VAL A 728 17.68 -6.16 5.78
N GLN A 729 17.38 -4.89 6.00
CA GLN A 729 17.85 -3.80 5.14
C GLN A 729 19.25 -3.28 5.49
N PHE A 730 19.74 -3.51 6.70
CA PHE A 730 21.11 -3.14 7.08
C PHE A 730 22.02 -4.35 7.15
N TYR A 731 21.66 -5.38 7.94
CA TYR A 731 22.58 -6.51 8.15
C TYR A 731 22.61 -7.45 6.93
N LEU A 732 21.48 -7.99 6.49
CA LEU A 732 21.46 -8.95 5.37
C LEU A 732 21.91 -8.28 4.06
N ARG A 733 21.41 -7.10 3.74
CA ARG A 733 21.74 -6.40 2.51
C ARG A 733 23.24 -6.07 2.39
N ASN A 734 23.88 -5.60 3.47
CA ASN A 734 25.28 -5.17 3.43
C ASN A 734 26.27 -6.31 3.72
N ARG A 735 25.90 -7.27 4.58
CA ARG A 735 26.80 -8.33 5.03
C ARG A 735 26.59 -9.66 4.30
N ARG A 736 25.41 -9.87 3.74
CA ARG A 736 25.05 -11.11 3.04
C ARG A 736 24.23 -10.78 1.77
N PRO A 737 24.77 -10.01 0.80
CA PRO A 737 24.03 -9.49 -0.35
C PRO A 737 23.43 -10.62 -1.21
N ARG A 738 24.09 -11.77 -1.35
CA ARG A 738 23.56 -12.96 -2.06
C ARG A 738 22.28 -13.49 -1.39
N ILE A 739 22.28 -13.62 -0.05
CA ILE A 739 21.10 -14.08 0.69
C ILE A 739 19.97 -13.04 0.58
N PHE A 740 20.29 -11.76 0.67
CA PHE A 740 19.32 -10.70 0.51
C PHE A 740 18.66 -10.75 -0.89
N LYS A 741 19.46 -10.85 -1.94
CA LYS A 741 19.00 -10.84 -3.34
C LYS A 741 18.13 -12.07 -3.68
N ASP A 742 18.57 -13.26 -3.28
CA ASP A 742 17.98 -14.53 -3.73
C ASP A 742 16.85 -15.02 -2.81
N TYR A 743 16.92 -14.73 -1.52
CA TYR A 743 16.04 -15.36 -0.53
C TYR A 743 15.17 -14.38 0.24
N SER A 744 15.64 -13.15 0.55
CA SER A 744 14.96 -12.28 1.52
C SER A 744 13.50 -12.01 1.14
N TYR A 745 13.25 -11.47 -0.05
CA TYR A 745 11.90 -11.17 -0.51
C TYR A 745 11.04 -12.41 -0.72
N LEU A 746 11.65 -13.51 -1.13
CA LEU A 746 10.94 -14.77 -1.37
C LEU A 746 10.50 -15.42 -0.04
N ILE A 747 11.37 -15.44 0.97
CA ILE A 747 11.07 -16.00 2.30
C ILE A 747 10.05 -15.11 3.04
N THR A 748 10.21 -13.80 3.02
CA THR A 748 9.24 -12.90 3.66
C THR A 748 7.88 -12.98 3.00
N GLY A 749 7.82 -13.18 1.67
CA GLY A 749 6.58 -13.49 0.95
C GLY A 749 5.97 -14.84 1.35
N ALA A 750 6.80 -15.86 1.62
CA ALA A 750 6.32 -17.15 2.15
C ALA A 750 5.71 -17.00 3.54
N PHE A 751 6.33 -16.22 4.40
CA PHE A 751 5.80 -15.93 5.74
C PHE A 751 4.46 -15.19 5.69
N ASP A 752 4.32 -14.15 4.86
CA ASP A 752 3.06 -13.43 4.68
C ASP A 752 1.93 -14.36 4.20
N GLY A 753 2.22 -15.16 3.18
CA GLY A 753 1.23 -16.09 2.64
C GLY A 753 0.83 -17.16 3.64
N ALA A 754 1.79 -17.70 4.39
CA ALA A 754 1.56 -18.77 5.36
C ALA A 754 0.77 -18.27 6.58
N SER A 755 1.14 -17.13 7.15
CA SER A 755 0.46 -16.56 8.31
C SER A 755 -0.99 -16.21 7.97
N LEU A 756 -1.23 -15.55 6.83
CA LEU A 756 -2.59 -15.24 6.39
C LEU A 756 -3.41 -16.49 6.07
N PHE A 757 -2.77 -17.55 5.56
CA PHE A 757 -3.46 -18.83 5.34
C PHE A 757 -3.89 -19.50 6.65
N ALA A 758 -3.04 -19.47 7.67
CA ALA A 758 -3.37 -19.93 9.01
C ALA A 758 -4.50 -19.10 9.64
N LEU A 759 -4.41 -17.76 9.55
CA LEU A 759 -5.45 -16.85 10.04
C LEU A 759 -6.78 -17.02 9.32
N PHE A 760 -6.75 -17.27 8.00
CA PHE A 760 -7.96 -17.59 7.26
C PHE A 760 -8.65 -18.85 7.82
N ILE A 761 -7.91 -19.93 8.06
CA ILE A 761 -8.45 -21.15 8.68
C ILE A 761 -8.98 -20.84 10.08
N LEU A 762 -8.22 -20.15 10.92
CA LEU A 762 -8.63 -19.80 12.27
C LEU A 762 -9.88 -18.91 12.28
N SER A 763 -10.04 -18.01 11.32
CA SER A 763 -11.22 -17.14 11.21
C SER A 763 -12.51 -17.94 11.07
N PHE A 764 -12.50 -19.00 10.29
CA PHE A 764 -13.67 -19.86 10.09
C PHE A 764 -13.80 -20.97 11.14
N ALA A 765 -12.69 -21.51 11.64
CA ALA A 765 -12.71 -22.60 12.59
C ALA A 765 -13.02 -22.15 14.02
N VAL A 766 -12.47 -21.01 14.46
CA VAL A 766 -12.51 -20.61 15.88
C VAL A 766 -12.89 -19.15 16.15
N PHE A 767 -12.62 -18.18 15.22
CA PHE A 767 -12.89 -16.76 15.46
C PHE A 767 -14.32 -16.32 15.11
N GLY A 768 -15.20 -17.23 14.79
CA GLY A 768 -16.62 -16.93 14.63
C GLY A 768 -17.06 -16.44 13.24
N ALA A 769 -16.20 -16.52 12.21
CA ALA A 769 -16.62 -16.20 10.84
C ALA A 769 -17.55 -17.28 10.23
N GLY A 770 -17.40 -18.54 10.65
CA GLY A 770 -18.21 -19.68 10.19
C GLY A 770 -19.21 -20.23 11.22
N GLY A 771 -19.36 -19.56 12.39
CA GLY A 771 -20.22 -20.01 13.48
C GLY A 771 -19.85 -19.35 14.81
N PRO A 772 -20.25 -19.90 15.95
CA PRO A 772 -19.89 -19.33 17.26
C PRO A 772 -18.37 -19.38 17.48
N SER A 773 -17.81 -18.32 18.09
CA SER A 773 -16.39 -18.30 18.43
C SER A 773 -16.05 -19.38 19.48
N ARG A 774 -14.88 -19.97 19.33
CA ARG A 774 -14.36 -21.03 20.20
C ARG A 774 -13.01 -20.59 20.78
N PRO A 775 -13.00 -19.83 21.89
CA PRO A 775 -11.76 -19.36 22.49
C PRO A 775 -10.93 -20.56 22.95
N PHE A 776 -9.60 -20.41 22.91
CA PHE A 776 -8.70 -21.40 23.49
C PHE A 776 -8.92 -21.51 25.00
N PRO A 777 -8.78 -22.68 25.64
CA PRO A 777 -8.91 -22.82 27.08
C PRO A 777 -8.04 -21.82 27.83
N LYS A 778 -8.56 -21.28 28.93
CA LYS A 778 -7.84 -20.30 29.76
C LYS A 778 -6.54 -20.88 30.29
N TRP A 779 -5.47 -20.18 30.11
CA TRP A 779 -4.17 -20.49 30.67
C TRP A 779 -3.32 -19.20 30.72
N TRP A 780 -2.16 -19.26 31.34
CA TRP A 780 -1.31 -18.10 31.53
C TRP A 780 -0.99 -17.33 30.21
N GLY A 781 -0.78 -18.04 29.12
CA GLY A 781 -0.35 -17.42 27.85
C GLY A 781 -1.44 -16.71 27.07
N ASN A 782 -2.72 -16.82 27.41
CA ASN A 782 -3.81 -16.14 26.71
C ASN A 782 -4.55 -15.09 27.54
N ASN A 783 -4.28 -15.00 28.85
CA ASN A 783 -4.83 -14.01 29.78
C ASN A 783 -6.29 -13.59 29.44
N ALA A 784 -7.21 -14.57 29.43
CA ALA A 784 -8.57 -14.36 28.93
C ALA A 784 -9.42 -13.38 29.78
N ASP A 785 -8.97 -13.02 30.97
CA ASP A 785 -9.67 -12.13 31.92
C ASP A 785 -9.09 -10.71 31.94
N GLY A 786 -8.09 -10.41 31.11
CA GLY A 786 -7.42 -9.12 31.02
C GLY A 786 -6.74 -8.92 29.68
N TYR A 787 -5.75 -8.02 29.64
CA TYR A 787 -4.96 -7.78 28.46
C TYR A 787 -3.89 -8.87 28.31
N TYR A 788 -3.70 -9.39 27.12
CA TYR A 788 -2.75 -10.49 26.90
C TYR A 788 -1.27 -10.07 27.06
N ASP A 789 -0.94 -8.79 27.06
CA ASP A 789 0.39 -8.27 27.42
C ASP A 789 0.72 -8.37 28.91
N LEU A 790 -0.25 -8.77 29.74
CA LEU A 790 -0.14 -8.90 31.19
C LEU A 790 0.16 -7.57 31.90
N CYS A 791 -0.12 -6.44 31.28
CA CYS A 791 -0.07 -5.15 31.95
C CYS A 791 -1.19 -5.03 33.02
N PRO A 792 -0.93 -4.34 34.13
CA PRO A 792 -1.96 -4.12 35.12
C PRO A 792 -3.09 -3.27 34.51
N VAL A 793 -4.34 -3.67 34.78
CA VAL A 793 -5.49 -2.85 34.38
C VAL A 793 -5.61 -1.73 35.41
N ALA A 794 -5.53 -0.47 34.94
CA ALA A 794 -5.84 0.66 35.84
C ALA A 794 -7.32 0.57 36.23
N ASP A 795 -7.61 0.56 37.51
CA ASP A 795 -8.98 0.67 38.01
C ASP A 795 -9.62 1.94 37.40
N SER A 796 -10.68 1.77 36.61
CA SER A 796 -11.40 2.83 35.88
C SER A 796 -12.13 3.76 36.83
#